data_14184fff8521ac642b65c546823576eb
#
_entry.id   14184fff8521ac642b65c546823576eb
#
_cell.length_a   1.000
_cell.length_b   1.000
_cell.length_c   1.000
_cell.angle_alpha   90.00
_cell.angle_beta   90.00
_cell.angle_gamma   90.00
#
_symmetry.space_group_name_H-M   'P 1'
#
loop_
_entity.id
_entity.type
_entity.pdbx_description
1 polymer ?
#
loop_
_entity_poly.entity_id
_entity_poly.type
_entity_poly.pdbx_seq_one_letter_code
_entity_poly.pdbx_strand_id
1 'polypeptide(L)'
;FNSPIIRFNDLIELKDDIIVISGGKDSHIFEYLKSNNISDASKRIDDFRNNFGDNFVLDVQLTNRIDEIEYLKNVLPIAKDKGIPLIATNDVLFAEQDDYEIHETKVCINTGKTLNDPNRERAFSEHQYFKSPQEMMELFKDYDSIIDNTNEISKKCNVSLETKGYFLPEYPVPKKHNFDSFLKEISTQRIESYIKDFDSKKHSEYLDRLNYELEQIKTMGFSSYFLIVYDFIEWSKNNDVPVGPGRGSGAGSLVAFALGITTLDPILHGLLFERFLNPERLSMPDFDVDFCMEKRDMVIDYVSKKYGSESVSQIATFGTMAARAVVRDVARAMGKPYALGDRISKMIPFAPGMTLDKAQEEQPIFAQSIKNDPEVREIVDLSYKLEGIARNVGKHAGGVVIAPGSISDFCPVYVDRQSDSVMTQYDKDDVEKIGLVKFDFLGLRTLTVIDRAVKSINKNLDESKKVDINNIPLNDENVFKLLSSGKTMAVFQLESSGMRDLIKRLKPTKFEEITALLALYRPGPLNSGMHDEFVDRKHGKSPVTYPHQLLEKVLEETYGVIVYQEQVMEAARVLAGFSLGQADILRRAMGKKKKEEMEEQREIFVKGCLKNDIKEKNAEQIFDLINQFAEYGFNKSHSAAYALISYQTAYLKTYYPDHFMAAVLSSELGNTDKIYALTQECSRMGIEVLKPNVQTSNKKFEVNIGSKIEYGLGAIKGVADAFIDHLCSKRETTHFRDLWDFSKKIDIRLGGKKSLEALSQSGAFDSLAPTRSVAIECTKDMLNDGKQLNGNSNLKSGDLFSEMEESFDPYEKYKNIHEPVSYTHLRAHETYKD
;
A
#
# COMPACT_ATOMS: atom_id res chain seq x y z
N PHE A 1 -21.08 1.75 14.19
CA PHE A 1 -21.15 2.72 13.10
C PHE A 1 -21.54 4.05 13.66
N ASN A 2 -20.75 5.10 13.39
CA ASN A 2 -21.13 6.44 13.77
C ASN A 2 -21.90 7.06 12.61
N SER A 3 -23.18 7.32 12.84
CA SER A 3 -24.00 8.03 11.87
C SER A 3 -23.43 9.41 11.60
N PRO A 4 -23.46 9.92 10.37
CA PRO A 4 -23.11 11.30 10.06
C PRO A 4 -24.00 12.25 10.86
N ILE A 5 -23.39 13.29 11.41
CA ILE A 5 -24.11 14.31 12.18
C ILE A 5 -23.83 15.67 11.54
N ILE A 6 -24.88 16.44 11.29
CA ILE A 6 -24.79 17.84 10.87
C ILE A 6 -25.43 18.73 11.92
N ARG A 7 -24.85 19.89 12.19
CA ARG A 7 -25.47 20.88 13.05
C ARG A 7 -26.61 21.59 12.31
N PHE A 8 -27.65 21.96 13.05
CA PHE A 8 -28.82 22.62 12.46
C PHE A 8 -28.43 23.94 11.76
N ASN A 9 -27.52 24.72 12.33
CA ASN A 9 -27.06 25.96 11.70
C ASN A 9 -26.30 25.71 10.38
N ASP A 10 -25.45 24.66 10.33
CA ASP A 10 -24.76 24.30 9.10
C ASP A 10 -25.75 23.85 8.00
N LEU A 11 -26.84 23.21 8.41
CA LEU A 11 -27.93 22.82 7.51
C LEU A 11 -28.68 24.04 6.95
N ILE A 12 -28.88 25.08 7.77
CA ILE A 12 -29.52 26.32 7.34
C ILE A 12 -28.68 27.05 6.28
N GLU A 13 -27.36 26.99 6.35
CA GLU A 13 -26.49 27.60 5.34
C GLU A 13 -26.67 27.00 3.94
N LEU A 14 -27.15 25.75 3.85
CA LEU A 14 -27.41 25.02 2.61
C LEU A 14 -28.87 25.04 2.15
N LYS A 15 -29.74 25.81 2.81
CA LYS A 15 -31.22 25.75 2.68
C LYS A 15 -31.76 25.93 1.26
N ASP A 16 -31.05 26.67 0.43
CA ASP A 16 -31.49 27.00 -0.93
C ASP A 16 -31.26 25.87 -1.93
N ASP A 17 -30.32 24.98 -1.62
CA ASP A 17 -29.85 23.90 -2.50
C ASP A 17 -30.29 22.51 -2.08
N ILE A 18 -30.96 22.36 -0.95
CA ILE A 18 -31.32 21.05 -0.40
C ILE A 18 -32.82 20.93 -0.08
N ILE A 19 -33.29 19.69 -0.10
CA ILE A 19 -34.61 19.30 0.45
C ILE A 19 -34.37 18.49 1.71
N VAL A 20 -35.01 18.88 2.81
CA VAL A 20 -34.88 18.22 4.10
C VAL A 20 -36.06 17.27 4.31
N ILE A 21 -35.73 15.99 4.48
CA ILE A 21 -36.67 14.91 4.79
C ILE A 21 -36.53 14.55 6.27
N SER A 22 -37.64 14.42 7.00
CA SER A 22 -37.62 14.30 8.46
C SER A 22 -36.92 13.09 9.04
N GLY A 23 -36.81 11.97 8.29
CA GLY A 23 -36.17 10.73 8.74
C GLY A 23 -37.11 9.74 9.43
N GLY A 24 -38.44 9.95 9.32
CA GLY A 24 -39.47 8.99 9.78
C GLY A 24 -39.34 8.63 11.27
N LYS A 25 -39.50 7.36 11.61
CA LYS A 25 -39.40 6.86 12.98
C LYS A 25 -38.05 7.04 13.65
N ASP A 26 -36.97 7.23 12.86
CA ASP A 26 -35.61 7.39 13.37
C ASP A 26 -35.23 8.88 13.57
N SER A 27 -36.21 9.80 13.44
CA SER A 27 -36.04 11.24 13.60
C SER A 27 -36.16 11.70 15.05
N HIS A 28 -35.52 12.83 15.38
CA HIS A 28 -35.74 13.52 16.65
C HIS A 28 -37.21 13.93 16.87
N ILE A 29 -37.96 14.14 15.79
CA ILE A 29 -39.40 14.46 15.88
C ILE A 29 -40.15 13.28 16.53
N PHE A 30 -39.83 12.05 16.13
CA PHE A 30 -40.45 10.86 16.70
C PHE A 30 -40.03 10.62 18.16
N GLU A 31 -38.79 10.92 18.57
CA GLU A 31 -38.40 10.82 19.97
C GLU A 31 -39.27 11.68 20.88
N TYR A 32 -39.65 12.91 20.46
CA TYR A 32 -40.61 13.76 21.18
C TYR A 32 -42.00 13.15 21.15
N LEU A 33 -42.46 12.65 20.01
CA LEU A 33 -43.80 12.04 19.88
C LEU A 33 -43.94 10.81 20.76
N LYS A 34 -42.90 9.94 20.79
CA LYS A 34 -42.86 8.73 21.63
C LYS A 34 -42.85 9.05 23.13
N SER A 35 -42.26 10.15 23.53
CA SER A 35 -42.33 10.65 24.92
C SER A 35 -43.59 11.44 25.24
N ASN A 36 -44.58 11.43 24.34
CA ASN A 36 -45.85 12.18 24.45
C ASN A 36 -45.63 13.70 24.57
N ASN A 37 -44.53 14.21 24.08
CA ASN A 37 -44.20 15.64 24.08
C ASN A 37 -44.53 16.29 22.73
N ILE A 38 -45.82 16.38 22.44
CA ILE A 38 -46.36 16.93 21.17
C ILE A 38 -45.94 18.39 20.94
N SER A 39 -45.79 19.15 22.04
CA SER A 39 -45.41 20.57 21.95
C SER A 39 -44.03 20.75 21.37
N ASP A 40 -43.05 20.01 21.85
CA ASP A 40 -41.66 20.10 21.37
C ASP A 40 -41.49 19.49 19.96
N ALA A 41 -42.21 18.40 19.64
CA ALA A 41 -42.30 17.88 18.30
C ALA A 41 -42.83 18.95 17.32
N SER A 42 -43.96 19.60 17.67
CA SER A 42 -44.57 20.67 16.87
C SER A 42 -43.60 21.85 16.67
N LYS A 43 -42.94 22.29 17.76
CA LYS A 43 -41.96 23.37 17.70
C LYS A 43 -40.79 23.02 16.79
N ARG A 44 -40.29 21.81 16.89
CA ARG A 44 -39.18 21.36 16.04
C ARG A 44 -39.55 21.31 14.56
N ILE A 45 -40.76 20.88 14.25
CA ILE A 45 -41.31 20.90 12.89
C ILE A 45 -41.42 22.35 12.40
N ASP A 46 -41.87 23.30 13.24
CA ASP A 46 -41.94 24.71 12.90
C ASP A 46 -40.55 25.31 12.65
N ASP A 47 -39.53 24.93 13.42
CA ASP A 47 -38.16 25.36 13.20
C ASP A 47 -37.65 24.95 11.80
N PHE A 48 -37.92 23.71 11.37
CA PHE A 48 -37.58 23.28 10.02
C PHE A 48 -38.40 23.99 8.95
N ARG A 49 -39.73 24.10 9.13
CA ARG A 49 -40.59 24.75 8.16
C ARG A 49 -40.22 26.23 7.96
N ASN A 50 -39.96 26.96 9.05
CA ASN A 50 -39.61 28.37 8.99
C ASN A 50 -38.28 28.64 8.26
N ASN A 51 -37.35 27.71 8.30
CA ASN A 51 -36.05 27.87 7.64
C ASN A 51 -36.03 27.33 6.21
N PHE A 52 -36.73 26.21 5.92
CA PHE A 52 -36.67 25.51 4.63
C PHE A 52 -37.94 25.67 3.78
N GLY A 53 -39.03 26.19 4.33
CA GLY A 53 -40.28 26.39 3.59
C GLY A 53 -40.80 25.12 2.93
N ASP A 54 -41.03 25.18 1.61
CA ASP A 54 -41.48 24.07 0.78
C ASP A 54 -40.41 23.00 0.49
N ASN A 55 -39.19 23.23 0.95
CA ASN A 55 -38.09 22.27 0.89
C ASN A 55 -38.00 21.40 2.15
N PHE A 56 -38.93 21.54 3.10
CA PHE A 56 -39.07 20.64 4.23
C PHE A 56 -40.28 19.73 4.07
N VAL A 57 -40.07 18.41 4.16
CA VAL A 57 -41.13 17.40 4.08
C VAL A 57 -41.03 16.41 5.23
N LEU A 58 -42.18 15.90 5.65
CA LEU A 58 -42.23 14.78 6.60
C LEU A 58 -42.36 13.47 5.83
N ASP A 59 -41.59 12.45 6.23
CA ASP A 59 -41.65 11.15 5.59
C ASP A 59 -42.22 10.09 6.52
N VAL A 60 -42.82 9.07 5.91
CA VAL A 60 -43.34 7.89 6.57
C VAL A 60 -42.86 6.62 5.88
N GLN A 61 -42.64 5.62 6.66
CA GLN A 61 -42.20 4.30 6.22
C GLN A 61 -43.15 3.23 6.72
N LEU A 62 -43.38 2.20 5.94
CA LEU A 62 -44.15 1.01 6.30
C LEU A 62 -43.38 -0.24 5.90
N THR A 63 -42.32 -0.51 6.65
CA THR A 63 -41.44 -1.67 6.46
C THR A 63 -41.63 -2.72 7.55
N ASN A 64 -42.72 -2.69 8.27
CA ASN A 64 -43.10 -3.62 9.37
C ASN A 64 -42.11 -3.60 10.54
N ARG A 65 -41.41 -2.49 10.77
CA ARG A 65 -40.59 -2.29 11.97
C ARG A 65 -41.43 -1.75 13.12
N ILE A 66 -40.98 -1.98 14.32
CA ILE A 66 -41.56 -1.45 15.53
C ILE A 66 -41.63 0.08 15.43
N ASP A 67 -42.70 0.67 15.95
CA ASP A 67 -42.94 2.12 16.06
C ASP A 67 -43.32 2.86 14.74
N GLU A 68 -43.24 2.26 13.56
CA GLU A 68 -43.61 2.93 12.28
C GLU A 68 -45.10 3.34 12.24
N ILE A 69 -45.97 2.44 12.66
CA ILE A 69 -47.43 2.72 12.71
C ILE A 69 -47.79 3.79 13.77
N GLU A 70 -47.07 3.76 14.90
CA GLU A 70 -47.25 4.77 15.95
C GLU A 70 -46.79 6.15 15.46
N TYR A 71 -45.63 6.19 14.81
CA TYR A 71 -45.10 7.40 14.20
C TYR A 71 -46.12 7.97 13.19
N LEU A 72 -46.59 7.15 12.25
CA LEU A 72 -47.56 7.57 11.23
C LEU A 72 -48.86 8.15 11.86
N LYS A 73 -49.43 7.48 12.87
CA LYS A 73 -50.64 7.97 13.58
C LYS A 73 -50.42 9.32 14.23
N ASN A 74 -49.22 9.58 14.77
CA ASN A 74 -48.93 10.82 15.48
C ASN A 74 -48.54 11.96 14.53
N VAL A 75 -47.83 11.65 13.44
CA VAL A 75 -47.34 12.68 12.51
C VAL A 75 -48.42 13.15 11.52
N LEU A 76 -49.35 12.28 11.14
CA LEU A 76 -50.42 12.59 10.16
C LEU A 76 -51.27 13.79 10.55
N PRO A 77 -51.82 13.90 11.78
CA PRO A 77 -52.58 15.07 12.22
C PRO A 77 -51.73 16.36 12.20
N ILE A 78 -50.48 16.29 12.62
CA ILE A 78 -49.54 17.42 12.67
C ILE A 78 -49.23 17.94 11.25
N ALA A 79 -48.95 17.02 10.33
CA ALA A 79 -48.74 17.35 8.93
C ALA A 79 -49.90 18.06 8.29
N LYS A 80 -51.13 17.55 8.55
CA LYS A 80 -52.38 18.13 8.05
C LYS A 80 -52.65 19.52 8.64
N ASP A 81 -52.49 19.66 9.95
CA ASP A 81 -52.72 20.94 10.64
C ASP A 81 -51.76 22.04 10.16
N LYS A 82 -50.48 21.66 9.97
CA LYS A 82 -49.44 22.58 9.52
C LYS A 82 -49.33 22.73 7.99
N GLY A 83 -50.08 21.94 7.21
CA GLY A 83 -50.01 21.95 5.75
C GLY A 83 -48.64 21.56 5.21
N ILE A 84 -47.96 20.60 5.87
CA ILE A 84 -46.65 20.09 5.43
C ILE A 84 -46.87 18.80 4.63
N PRO A 85 -46.26 18.65 3.43
CA PRO A 85 -46.38 17.41 2.66
C PRO A 85 -45.83 16.21 3.40
N LEU A 86 -46.62 15.13 3.42
CA LEU A 86 -46.11 13.80 3.78
C LEU A 86 -45.67 13.07 2.52
N ILE A 87 -44.53 12.40 2.57
CA ILE A 87 -44.01 11.55 1.50
C ILE A 87 -43.82 10.12 2.00
N ALA A 88 -43.90 9.16 1.09
CA ALA A 88 -43.57 7.76 1.35
C ALA A 88 -42.09 7.52 1.04
N THR A 89 -41.34 6.97 1.99
CA THR A 89 -40.00 6.48 1.79
C THR A 89 -39.93 4.98 2.11
N ASN A 90 -38.96 4.31 1.55
CA ASN A 90 -38.69 2.90 1.81
C ASN A 90 -37.22 2.73 2.14
N ASP A 91 -36.91 2.43 3.39
CA ASP A 91 -35.53 2.23 3.88
C ASP A 91 -34.96 0.94 3.29
N VAL A 92 -34.49 1.02 2.03
CA VAL A 92 -34.04 -0.10 1.22
C VAL A 92 -32.64 -0.55 1.65
N LEU A 93 -32.50 -1.81 2.07
CA LEU A 93 -31.24 -2.41 2.51
C LEU A 93 -30.78 -3.57 1.62
N PHE A 94 -31.68 -4.15 0.83
CA PHE A 94 -31.42 -5.27 -0.08
C PHE A 94 -32.40 -5.20 -1.29
N ALA A 95 -32.05 -5.91 -2.37
CA ALA A 95 -32.78 -5.83 -3.62
C ALA A 95 -34.13 -6.56 -3.58
N GLU A 96 -34.10 -7.83 -3.21
CA GLU A 96 -35.28 -8.70 -3.19
C GLU A 96 -35.64 -9.10 -1.76
N GLN A 97 -36.90 -9.45 -1.51
CA GLN A 97 -37.37 -9.83 -0.18
C GLN A 97 -36.60 -11.06 0.37
N ASP A 98 -36.28 -12.01 -0.48
CA ASP A 98 -35.51 -13.21 -0.13
C ASP A 98 -34.07 -12.93 0.28
N ASP A 99 -33.54 -11.73 0.01
CA ASP A 99 -32.20 -11.32 0.43
C ASP A 99 -32.10 -10.93 1.92
N TYR A 100 -33.22 -10.96 2.65
CA TYR A 100 -33.24 -10.62 4.07
C TYR A 100 -32.28 -11.46 4.92
N GLU A 101 -32.19 -12.77 4.68
CA GLU A 101 -31.27 -13.65 5.39
C GLU A 101 -29.79 -13.29 5.12
N ILE A 102 -29.50 -12.88 3.89
CA ILE A 102 -28.16 -12.40 3.49
C ILE A 102 -27.80 -11.12 4.26
N HIS A 103 -28.74 -10.19 4.35
CA HIS A 103 -28.58 -8.96 5.12
C HIS A 103 -28.33 -9.24 6.61
N GLU A 104 -29.15 -10.10 7.22
CA GLU A 104 -28.99 -10.52 8.62
C GLU A 104 -27.65 -11.22 8.87
N THR A 105 -27.19 -12.05 7.91
CA THR A 105 -25.86 -12.67 7.97
C THR A 105 -24.75 -11.63 7.93
N LYS A 106 -24.87 -10.62 7.06
CA LYS A 106 -23.93 -9.48 6.99
C LYS A 106 -23.87 -8.70 8.32
N VAL A 107 -25.03 -8.48 8.94
CA VAL A 107 -25.13 -7.84 10.26
C VAL A 107 -24.43 -8.69 11.33
N CYS A 108 -24.64 -10.01 11.33
CA CYS A 108 -23.98 -10.95 12.24
C CYS A 108 -22.45 -10.97 12.03
N ILE A 109 -21.98 -10.93 10.79
CA ILE A 109 -20.55 -10.85 10.46
C ILE A 109 -19.93 -9.59 11.08
N ASN A 110 -20.61 -8.45 10.94
CA ASN A 110 -20.14 -7.15 11.41
C ASN A 110 -20.18 -7.01 12.93
N THR A 111 -21.24 -7.50 13.58
CA THR A 111 -21.44 -7.40 15.05
C THR A 111 -20.73 -8.52 15.83
N GLY A 112 -20.19 -9.53 15.15
CA GLY A 112 -19.57 -10.69 15.79
C GLY A 112 -20.58 -11.67 16.39
N LYS A 113 -21.88 -11.53 16.12
CA LYS A 113 -22.97 -12.38 16.59
C LYS A 113 -23.24 -13.56 15.64
N THR A 114 -24.12 -14.47 16.04
CA THR A 114 -24.64 -15.53 15.18
C THR A 114 -26.12 -15.32 14.89
N LEU A 115 -26.63 -15.90 13.80
CA LEU A 115 -28.05 -15.80 13.42
C LEU A 115 -28.98 -16.31 14.51
N ASN A 116 -28.57 -17.31 15.25
CA ASN A 116 -29.34 -17.96 16.32
C ASN A 116 -29.08 -17.39 17.73
N ASP A 117 -28.28 -16.32 17.86
CA ASP A 117 -28.02 -15.68 19.17
C ASP A 117 -29.34 -15.03 19.67
N PRO A 118 -29.88 -15.45 20.82
CA PRO A 118 -31.11 -14.88 21.38
C PRO A 118 -30.93 -13.42 21.84
N ASN A 119 -29.70 -12.98 22.10
CA ASN A 119 -29.36 -11.62 22.50
C ASN A 119 -29.00 -10.74 21.31
N ARG A 120 -29.22 -11.17 20.09
CA ARG A 120 -29.01 -10.38 18.89
C ARG A 120 -30.14 -9.38 18.73
N GLU A 121 -29.82 -8.12 18.54
CA GLU A 121 -30.76 -7.11 18.14
C GLU A 121 -31.28 -7.41 16.73
N ARG A 122 -32.61 -7.37 16.57
CA ARG A 122 -33.29 -7.55 15.29
C ARG A 122 -33.94 -6.24 14.88
N ALA A 123 -33.11 -5.29 14.44
CA ALA A 123 -33.50 -3.94 14.08
C ALA A 123 -34.10 -3.84 12.66
N PHE A 124 -33.96 -4.90 11.85
CA PHE A 124 -34.34 -4.92 10.44
C PHE A 124 -35.52 -5.87 10.18
N SER A 125 -36.23 -5.65 9.07
CA SER A 125 -37.34 -6.49 8.64
C SER A 125 -37.14 -6.97 7.20
N GLU A 126 -37.83 -8.06 6.83
CA GLU A 126 -37.89 -8.60 5.47
C GLU A 126 -38.56 -7.65 4.46
N HIS A 127 -39.21 -6.59 4.93
CA HIS A 127 -39.92 -5.60 4.11
C HIS A 127 -39.04 -4.40 3.72
N GLN A 128 -37.72 -4.41 4.02
CA GLN A 128 -36.79 -3.36 3.63
C GLN A 128 -36.09 -3.67 2.28
N TYR A 129 -36.77 -4.34 1.38
CA TYR A 129 -36.34 -4.57 0.01
C TYR A 129 -36.78 -3.45 -0.95
N PHE A 130 -36.20 -3.46 -2.15
CA PHE A 130 -36.51 -2.46 -3.18
C PHE A 130 -37.86 -2.73 -3.84
N LYS A 131 -38.93 -2.17 -3.25
CA LYS A 131 -40.30 -2.33 -3.71
C LYS A 131 -40.56 -1.67 -5.05
N SER A 132 -41.39 -2.30 -5.87
CA SER A 132 -41.94 -1.70 -7.09
C SER A 132 -42.87 -0.52 -6.81
N PRO A 133 -43.08 0.38 -7.78
CA PRO A 133 -44.06 1.46 -7.63
C PRO A 133 -45.48 0.96 -7.28
N GLN A 134 -45.86 -0.20 -7.83
CA GLN A 134 -47.18 -0.81 -7.56
C GLN A 134 -47.31 -1.28 -6.11
N GLU A 135 -46.25 -1.90 -5.57
CA GLU A 135 -46.26 -2.31 -4.16
C GLU A 135 -46.28 -1.10 -3.23
N MET A 136 -45.58 -0.02 -3.57
CA MET A 136 -45.65 1.22 -2.79
C MET A 136 -47.03 1.88 -2.85
N MET A 137 -47.67 1.92 -4.02
CA MET A 137 -49.05 2.43 -4.17
C MET A 137 -50.05 1.62 -3.34
N GLU A 138 -49.95 0.29 -3.37
CA GLU A 138 -50.84 -0.57 -2.58
C GLU A 138 -50.59 -0.44 -1.09
N LEU A 139 -49.33 -0.28 -0.65
CA LEU A 139 -48.96 -0.11 0.75
C LEU A 139 -49.52 1.19 1.35
N PHE A 140 -49.59 2.26 0.57
CA PHE A 140 -50.03 3.58 0.99
C PHE A 140 -51.43 3.97 0.43
N LYS A 141 -52.22 3.03 -0.09
CA LYS A 141 -53.50 3.28 -0.75
C LYS A 141 -54.56 4.03 0.13
N ASP A 142 -54.47 3.83 1.45
CA ASP A 142 -55.40 4.47 2.41
C ASP A 142 -54.93 5.85 2.83
N TYR A 143 -53.87 6.40 2.25
CA TYR A 143 -53.27 7.68 2.59
C TYR A 143 -53.23 8.58 1.34
N ASP A 144 -54.18 9.54 1.24
CA ASP A 144 -54.25 10.43 0.10
C ASP A 144 -52.95 11.23 -0.10
N SER A 145 -52.57 11.41 -1.35
CA SER A 145 -51.48 12.28 -1.82
C SER A 145 -50.06 11.94 -1.37
N ILE A 146 -49.82 10.94 -0.53
CA ILE A 146 -48.48 10.64 -0.03
C ILE A 146 -47.53 10.20 -1.18
N ILE A 147 -47.98 9.33 -2.08
CA ILE A 147 -47.23 8.89 -3.25
C ILE A 147 -47.07 10.03 -4.27
N ASP A 148 -48.10 10.84 -4.49
CA ASP A 148 -48.01 11.99 -5.39
C ASP A 148 -47.00 13.01 -4.88
N ASN A 149 -46.99 13.28 -3.58
CA ASN A 149 -46.00 14.16 -2.96
C ASN A 149 -44.55 13.60 -3.14
N THR A 150 -44.38 12.29 -3.04
CA THR A 150 -43.06 11.65 -3.30
C THR A 150 -42.61 11.91 -4.74
N ASN A 151 -43.50 11.77 -5.71
CA ASN A 151 -43.23 12.07 -7.12
C ASN A 151 -42.90 13.56 -7.34
N GLU A 152 -43.61 14.48 -6.67
CA GLU A 152 -43.32 15.93 -6.78
C GLU A 152 -41.94 16.27 -6.19
N ILE A 153 -41.54 15.68 -5.07
CA ILE A 153 -40.21 15.85 -4.51
C ILE A 153 -39.14 15.32 -5.48
N SER A 154 -39.36 14.14 -6.07
CA SER A 154 -38.43 13.56 -7.06
C SER A 154 -38.23 14.50 -8.25
N LYS A 155 -39.29 15.17 -8.75
CA LYS A 155 -39.19 16.15 -9.85
C LYS A 155 -38.41 17.42 -9.47
N LYS A 156 -38.43 17.83 -8.19
CA LYS A 156 -37.64 18.96 -7.70
C LYS A 156 -36.11 18.63 -7.65
N CYS A 157 -35.75 17.38 -7.48
CA CYS A 157 -34.35 16.96 -7.41
C CYS A 157 -33.71 16.99 -8.81
N ASN A 158 -32.77 17.90 -9.04
CA ASN A 158 -32.16 18.12 -10.35
C ASN A 158 -30.63 18.29 -10.21
N VAL A 159 -29.98 17.23 -9.78
CA VAL A 159 -28.50 17.21 -9.60
C VAL A 159 -27.87 16.49 -10.78
N SER A 160 -26.88 17.13 -11.42
CA SER A 160 -26.02 16.50 -12.41
C SER A 160 -24.65 16.19 -11.78
N LEU A 161 -24.21 14.94 -11.91
CA LEU A 161 -22.90 14.46 -11.44
C LEU A 161 -21.88 14.39 -12.59
N GLU A 162 -22.05 15.24 -13.61
CA GLU A 162 -21.11 15.27 -14.73
C GLU A 162 -19.73 15.79 -14.28
N THR A 163 -18.71 14.99 -14.53
CA THR A 163 -17.32 15.37 -14.30
C THR A 163 -16.68 15.90 -15.59
N LYS A 164 -16.11 17.10 -15.56
CA LYS A 164 -15.50 17.74 -16.74
C LYS A 164 -13.98 17.84 -16.56
N GLY A 165 -13.24 16.93 -17.20
CA GLY A 165 -11.78 17.02 -17.27
C GLY A 165 -11.04 16.65 -15.97
N TYR A 166 -9.77 17.06 -15.90
CA TYR A 166 -8.90 16.84 -14.73
C TYR A 166 -8.79 18.10 -13.90
N PHE A 167 -8.82 17.94 -12.57
CA PHE A 167 -8.63 19.01 -11.61
C PHE A 167 -7.21 18.96 -11.07
N LEU A 168 -6.31 19.70 -11.71
CA LEU A 168 -4.90 19.79 -11.31
C LEU A 168 -4.73 20.86 -10.24
N PRO A 169 -4.00 20.57 -9.16
CA PRO A 169 -3.60 21.59 -8.21
C PRO A 169 -2.60 22.56 -8.86
N GLU A 170 -2.56 23.79 -8.35
CA GLU A 170 -1.63 24.82 -8.84
C GLU A 170 -0.34 24.80 -8.02
N TYR A 171 0.79 24.71 -8.73
CA TYR A 171 2.10 24.91 -8.10
C TYR A 171 2.39 26.41 -7.95
N PRO A 172 2.85 26.88 -6.79
CA PRO A 172 3.21 28.29 -6.62
C PRO A 172 4.52 28.63 -7.36
N VAL A 173 4.40 29.23 -8.56
CA VAL A 173 5.56 29.69 -9.36
C VAL A 173 6.01 31.08 -8.97
N PRO A 174 7.30 31.45 -9.17
CA PRO A 174 7.79 32.82 -8.99
C PRO A 174 7.06 33.84 -9.88
N LYS A 175 6.88 35.08 -9.41
CA LYS A 175 6.02 36.10 -10.06
C LYS A 175 6.32 36.39 -11.54
N LYS A 176 7.52 36.04 -12.05
CA LYS A 176 7.94 36.27 -13.45
C LYS A 176 7.66 35.12 -14.39
N HIS A 177 7.13 33.99 -13.88
CA HIS A 177 6.94 32.76 -14.61
C HIS A 177 5.47 32.27 -14.59
N ASN A 178 5.11 31.53 -15.61
CA ASN A 178 4.01 30.57 -15.57
C ASN A 178 4.59 29.14 -15.40
N PHE A 179 3.75 28.14 -15.27
CA PHE A 179 4.17 26.74 -15.05
C PHE A 179 5.14 26.27 -16.15
N ASP A 180 4.84 26.58 -17.42
CA ASP A 180 5.64 26.11 -18.56
C ASP A 180 7.03 26.75 -18.59
N SER A 181 7.09 28.07 -18.40
CA SER A 181 8.36 28.82 -18.43
C SER A 181 9.26 28.45 -17.25
N PHE A 182 8.67 28.19 -16.09
CA PHE A 182 9.43 27.78 -14.91
C PHE A 182 9.95 26.35 -15.03
N LEU A 183 9.10 25.42 -15.49
CA LEU A 183 9.51 24.03 -15.79
C LEU A 183 10.66 24.01 -16.79
N LYS A 184 10.55 24.78 -17.88
CA LYS A 184 11.58 24.86 -18.92
C LYS A 184 12.90 25.40 -18.36
N GLU A 185 12.87 26.49 -17.59
CA GLU A 185 14.07 27.10 -17.02
C GLU A 185 14.83 26.11 -16.14
N ILE A 186 14.17 25.51 -15.13
CA ILE A 186 14.82 24.58 -14.21
C ILE A 186 15.37 23.34 -14.95
N SER A 187 14.58 22.76 -15.86
CA SER A 187 14.98 21.56 -16.59
C SER A 187 16.18 21.84 -17.50
N THR A 188 16.18 22.99 -18.20
CA THR A 188 17.27 23.37 -19.08
C THR A 188 18.56 23.60 -18.29
N GLN A 189 18.53 24.39 -17.23
CA GLN A 189 19.70 24.69 -16.39
C GLN A 189 20.35 23.40 -15.85
N ARG A 190 19.51 22.43 -15.39
CA ARG A 190 20.01 21.16 -14.83
C ARG A 190 20.60 20.25 -15.91
N ILE A 191 19.96 20.17 -17.09
CA ILE A 191 20.49 19.37 -18.20
C ILE A 191 21.79 19.98 -18.75
N GLU A 192 21.86 21.29 -18.95
CA GLU A 192 23.08 21.96 -19.40
C GLU A 192 24.26 21.72 -18.43
N SER A 193 23.98 21.75 -17.12
CA SER A 193 24.98 21.39 -16.10
C SER A 193 25.43 19.92 -16.20
N TYR A 194 24.50 19.00 -16.48
CA TYR A 194 24.78 17.56 -16.59
C TYR A 194 25.61 17.24 -17.82
N ILE A 195 25.28 17.83 -18.98
CA ILE A 195 25.91 17.53 -20.25
C ILE A 195 27.13 18.40 -20.57
N LYS A 196 27.56 19.30 -19.68
CA LYS A 196 28.64 20.30 -19.93
C LYS A 196 29.93 19.70 -20.49
N ASP A 197 30.27 18.47 -20.09
CA ASP A 197 31.48 17.76 -20.47
C ASP A 197 31.25 16.75 -21.63
N PHE A 198 30.05 16.72 -22.23
CA PHE A 198 29.71 15.82 -23.32
C PHE A 198 30.22 16.38 -24.66
N ASP A 199 30.40 15.52 -25.66
CA ASP A 199 30.71 15.94 -27.01
C ASP A 199 29.49 16.67 -27.66
N SER A 200 29.75 17.47 -28.70
CA SER A 200 28.75 18.32 -29.35
C SER A 200 27.55 17.56 -29.91
N LYS A 201 27.74 16.32 -30.36
CA LYS A 201 26.65 15.47 -30.89
C LYS A 201 25.72 15.02 -29.78
N LYS A 202 26.26 14.51 -28.70
CA LYS A 202 25.48 14.15 -27.53
C LYS A 202 24.80 15.35 -26.91
N HIS A 203 25.50 16.50 -26.86
CA HIS A 203 24.94 17.74 -26.34
C HIS A 203 23.64 18.13 -27.09
N SER A 204 23.67 18.08 -28.44
CA SER A 204 22.48 18.34 -29.27
C SER A 204 21.37 17.31 -29.00
N GLU A 205 21.70 16.01 -28.91
CA GLU A 205 20.75 14.93 -28.66
C GLU A 205 19.92 15.15 -27.38
N TYR A 206 20.59 15.56 -26.29
CA TYR A 206 19.92 15.84 -25.02
C TYR A 206 19.02 17.08 -25.08
N LEU A 207 19.49 18.15 -25.71
CA LEU A 207 18.71 19.38 -25.82
C LEU A 207 17.48 19.20 -26.75
N ASP A 208 17.64 18.47 -27.85
CA ASP A 208 16.54 18.17 -28.78
C ASP A 208 15.46 17.33 -28.08
N ARG A 209 15.87 16.30 -27.34
CA ARG A 209 14.97 15.47 -26.56
C ARG A 209 14.28 16.28 -25.45
N LEU A 210 15.01 17.13 -24.73
CA LEU A 210 14.45 17.98 -23.68
C LEU A 210 13.39 18.94 -24.22
N ASN A 211 13.70 19.63 -25.34
CA ASN A 211 12.75 20.56 -25.96
C ASN A 211 11.50 19.85 -26.46
N TYR A 212 11.65 18.65 -27.03
CA TYR A 212 10.54 17.83 -27.48
C TYR A 212 9.62 17.46 -26.29
N GLU A 213 10.18 16.93 -25.20
CA GLU A 213 9.39 16.53 -24.03
C GLU A 213 8.68 17.72 -23.38
N LEU A 214 9.35 18.86 -23.23
CA LEU A 214 8.79 20.10 -22.66
C LEU A 214 7.58 20.61 -23.49
N GLU A 215 7.68 20.55 -24.83
CA GLU A 215 6.57 20.98 -25.69
C GLU A 215 5.37 20.00 -25.59
N GLN A 216 5.62 18.68 -25.47
CA GLN A 216 4.54 17.71 -25.25
C GLN A 216 3.86 17.90 -23.88
N ILE A 217 4.66 18.07 -22.81
CA ILE A 217 4.13 18.30 -21.45
C ILE A 217 3.27 19.56 -21.40
N LYS A 218 3.73 20.65 -22.05
CA LYS A 218 3.01 21.92 -22.16
C LYS A 218 1.70 21.76 -22.92
N THR A 219 1.75 21.14 -24.11
CA THR A 219 0.57 20.95 -24.99
C THR A 219 -0.51 20.12 -24.28
N MET A 220 -0.14 19.15 -23.47
CA MET A 220 -1.04 18.33 -22.69
C MET A 220 -1.47 18.96 -21.35
N GLY A 221 -0.90 20.13 -20.95
CA GLY A 221 -1.29 20.86 -19.74
C GLY A 221 -0.74 20.28 -18.42
N PHE A 222 0.33 19.49 -18.46
CA PHE A 222 0.84 18.78 -17.27
C PHE A 222 2.04 19.46 -16.58
N SER A 223 2.41 20.67 -16.96
CA SER A 223 3.57 21.38 -16.37
C SER A 223 3.45 21.56 -14.86
N SER A 224 2.26 21.92 -14.35
CA SER A 224 2.02 22.02 -12.89
C SER A 224 2.18 20.67 -12.17
N TYR A 225 1.73 19.57 -12.78
CA TYR A 225 1.88 18.24 -12.24
C TYR A 225 3.36 17.84 -12.05
N PHE A 226 4.20 18.08 -13.07
CA PHE A 226 5.64 17.82 -12.97
C PHE A 226 6.30 18.67 -11.86
N LEU A 227 5.90 19.93 -11.74
CA LEU A 227 6.43 20.84 -10.71
C LEU A 227 6.04 20.42 -9.30
N ILE A 228 4.82 19.90 -9.09
CA ILE A 228 4.38 19.37 -7.80
C ILE A 228 5.18 18.13 -7.41
N VAL A 229 5.38 17.21 -8.36
CA VAL A 229 6.19 15.99 -8.12
C VAL A 229 7.64 16.36 -7.82
N TYR A 230 8.22 17.29 -8.59
CA TYR A 230 9.54 17.85 -8.34
C TYR A 230 9.65 18.41 -6.92
N ASP A 231 8.68 19.19 -6.49
CA ASP A 231 8.67 19.87 -5.21
C ASP A 231 8.80 18.92 -4.01
N PHE A 232 7.92 17.92 -3.92
CA PHE A 232 7.97 17.04 -2.77
C PHE A 232 9.18 16.08 -2.82
N ILE A 233 9.72 15.79 -3.99
CA ILE A 233 10.96 15.00 -4.13
C ILE A 233 12.18 15.82 -3.71
N GLU A 234 12.28 17.07 -4.16
CA GLU A 234 13.37 17.97 -3.78
C GLU A 234 13.35 18.26 -2.27
N TRP A 235 12.14 18.49 -1.72
CA TRP A 235 11.99 18.64 -0.27
C TRP A 235 12.44 17.37 0.46
N SER A 236 12.07 16.19 -0.03
CA SER A 236 12.43 14.91 0.59
C SER A 236 13.95 14.73 0.65
N LYS A 237 14.65 14.99 -0.47
CA LYS A 237 16.10 14.91 -0.54
C LYS A 237 16.78 15.89 0.42
N ASN A 238 16.27 17.12 0.54
CA ASN A 238 16.79 18.15 1.42
C ASN A 238 16.48 17.89 2.91
N ASN A 239 15.53 17.01 3.22
CA ASN A 239 15.15 16.65 4.59
C ASN A 239 15.51 15.19 4.96
N ASP A 240 16.54 14.64 4.32
CA ASP A 240 17.07 13.30 4.62
C ASP A 240 16.01 12.17 4.51
N VAL A 241 15.06 12.33 3.58
CA VAL A 241 14.11 11.26 3.21
C VAL A 241 14.59 10.60 1.92
N PRO A 242 15.08 9.35 1.96
CA PRO A 242 15.52 8.65 0.77
C PRO A 242 14.39 8.44 -0.23
N VAL A 243 14.68 8.75 -1.49
CA VAL A 243 13.78 8.60 -2.63
C VAL A 243 14.38 7.58 -3.60
N GLY A 244 13.52 6.72 -4.17
CA GLY A 244 13.92 5.71 -5.14
C GLY A 244 14.34 6.30 -6.49
N PRO A 245 15.00 5.50 -7.35
CA PRO A 245 15.51 5.95 -8.64
C PRO A 245 14.42 6.19 -9.70
N GLY A 246 13.20 5.93 -9.37
CA GLY A 246 12.05 5.94 -10.25
C GLY A 246 11.34 4.59 -10.27
N ARG A 247 10.14 4.60 -10.81
CA ARG A 247 9.26 3.44 -10.91
C ARG A 247 8.27 3.61 -12.07
N GLY A 248 7.72 2.52 -12.59
CA GLY A 248 6.77 2.59 -13.68
C GLY A 248 7.41 3.09 -14.97
N SER A 249 6.67 3.90 -15.72
CA SER A 249 7.13 4.47 -17.01
C SER A 249 7.78 5.85 -16.87
N GLY A 250 7.69 6.51 -15.71
CA GLY A 250 8.20 7.87 -15.50
C GLY A 250 9.71 8.02 -15.71
N ALA A 251 10.49 6.93 -15.50
CA ALA A 251 11.93 6.94 -15.79
C ALA A 251 12.27 7.08 -17.29
N GLY A 252 11.29 7.01 -18.20
CA GLY A 252 11.45 7.29 -19.63
C GLY A 252 11.52 8.78 -19.98
N SER A 253 11.25 9.70 -19.03
CA SER A 253 11.26 11.16 -19.26
C SER A 253 12.60 11.81 -18.89
N LEU A 254 13.18 12.53 -19.84
CA LEU A 254 14.38 13.36 -19.62
C LEU A 254 14.06 14.58 -18.74
N VAL A 255 12.86 15.16 -18.84
CA VAL A 255 12.40 16.22 -17.95
C VAL A 255 12.32 15.70 -16.51
N ALA A 256 11.79 14.51 -16.28
CA ALA A 256 11.75 13.89 -14.95
C ALA A 256 13.17 13.63 -14.40
N PHE A 257 14.10 13.21 -15.23
CA PHE A 257 15.51 13.07 -14.87
C PHE A 257 16.14 14.42 -14.54
N ALA A 258 15.95 15.44 -15.37
CA ALA A 258 16.43 16.79 -15.12
C ALA A 258 15.95 17.37 -13.79
N LEU A 259 14.67 17.17 -13.47
CA LEU A 259 14.08 17.59 -12.19
C LEU A 259 14.53 16.72 -11.00
N GLY A 260 15.26 15.63 -11.25
CA GLY A 260 15.65 14.68 -10.21
C GLY A 260 14.47 13.86 -9.65
N ILE A 261 13.35 13.81 -10.37
CA ILE A 261 12.23 12.90 -10.07
C ILE A 261 12.67 11.47 -10.24
N THR A 262 13.48 11.19 -11.26
CA THR A 262 14.13 9.91 -11.50
C THR A 262 15.65 10.08 -11.50
N THR A 263 16.41 9.01 -11.31
CA THR A 263 17.87 9.04 -11.28
C THR A 263 18.53 8.32 -12.45
N LEU A 264 17.73 7.67 -13.31
CA LEU A 264 18.22 7.01 -14.51
C LEU A 264 18.17 7.96 -15.70
N ASP A 265 19.28 8.04 -16.41
CA ASP A 265 19.37 8.75 -17.69
C ASP A 265 18.61 7.97 -18.78
N PRO A 266 17.45 8.49 -19.27
CA PRO A 266 16.62 7.76 -20.23
C PRO A 266 17.28 7.59 -21.61
N ILE A 267 18.18 8.50 -21.99
CA ILE A 267 18.91 8.40 -23.27
C ILE A 267 19.95 7.30 -23.18
N LEU A 268 20.76 7.29 -22.13
CA LEU A 268 21.79 6.28 -21.91
C LEU A 268 21.21 4.86 -21.86
N HIS A 269 20.03 4.69 -21.24
CA HIS A 269 19.37 3.38 -21.10
C HIS A 269 18.35 3.07 -22.20
N GLY A 270 18.20 3.94 -23.22
CA GLY A 270 17.26 3.71 -24.35
C GLY A 270 15.81 3.62 -23.89
N LEU A 271 15.36 4.52 -23.00
CA LEU A 271 14.00 4.56 -22.47
C LEU A 271 13.13 5.55 -23.28
N LEU A 272 11.88 5.19 -23.53
CA LEU A 272 10.98 5.95 -24.40
C LEU A 272 10.03 6.85 -23.60
N PHE A 273 9.96 8.14 -23.95
CA PHE A 273 9.06 9.12 -23.36
C PHE A 273 7.58 8.79 -23.67
N GLU A 274 7.28 8.36 -24.89
CA GLU A 274 5.93 8.09 -25.36
C GLU A 274 5.28 6.90 -24.64
N ARG A 275 6.11 6.05 -24.00
CA ARG A 275 5.62 5.01 -23.09
C ARG A 275 5.07 5.59 -21.78
N PHE A 276 5.59 6.73 -21.34
CA PHE A 276 5.14 7.47 -20.16
C PHE A 276 4.03 8.45 -20.53
N LEU A 277 4.27 9.37 -21.45
CA LEU A 277 3.34 10.39 -21.88
C LEU A 277 3.19 10.36 -23.40
N ASN A 278 1.99 10.00 -23.88
CA ASN A 278 1.71 9.83 -25.30
C ASN A 278 0.80 10.96 -25.79
N PRO A 279 1.28 11.86 -26.68
CA PRO A 279 0.47 12.97 -27.21
C PRO A 279 -0.71 12.51 -28.08
N GLU A 280 -0.64 11.32 -28.66
CA GLU A 280 -1.73 10.72 -29.47
C GLU A 280 -2.83 10.10 -28.58
N ARG A 281 -2.68 10.16 -27.28
CA ARG A 281 -3.62 9.66 -26.28
C ARG A 281 -3.70 10.55 -25.07
N LEU A 282 -4.82 11.23 -24.87
CA LEU A 282 -5.10 11.99 -23.66
C LEU A 282 -5.25 11.03 -22.46
N SER A 283 -4.22 10.89 -21.67
CA SER A 283 -4.26 10.20 -20.37
C SER A 283 -3.33 10.92 -19.40
N MET A 284 -3.74 10.98 -18.14
CA MET A 284 -2.89 11.52 -17.07
C MET A 284 -1.57 10.76 -16.99
N PRO A 285 -0.45 11.47 -16.83
CA PRO A 285 0.80 10.86 -16.38
C PRO A 285 0.64 10.36 -14.94
N ASP A 286 1.29 9.24 -14.63
CA ASP A 286 1.27 8.65 -13.29
C ASP A 286 2.72 8.47 -12.81
N PHE A 287 3.14 9.34 -11.88
CA PHE A 287 4.41 9.20 -11.20
C PHE A 287 4.20 8.46 -9.88
N ASP A 288 4.48 7.18 -9.92
CA ASP A 288 4.70 6.40 -8.69
C ASP A 288 6.07 6.78 -8.09
N VAL A 289 6.13 7.14 -6.82
CA VAL A 289 7.39 7.48 -6.15
C VAL A 289 7.62 6.59 -4.95
N ASP A 290 8.77 5.89 -4.97
CA ASP A 290 9.20 5.08 -3.84
C ASP A 290 9.97 5.95 -2.81
N PHE A 291 9.50 5.96 -1.56
CA PHE A 291 10.15 6.61 -0.42
C PHE A 291 10.64 5.59 0.60
N CYS A 292 11.59 6.00 1.44
CA CYS A 292 11.93 5.27 2.65
C CYS A 292 10.66 4.99 3.48
N MET A 293 10.42 3.72 3.80
CA MET A 293 9.21 3.27 4.48
C MET A 293 8.99 3.95 5.83
N GLU A 294 10.05 4.29 6.55
CA GLU A 294 9.98 4.91 7.87
C GLU A 294 9.76 6.43 7.83
N LYS A 295 10.12 7.08 6.71
CA LYS A 295 10.07 8.54 6.59
C LYS A 295 9.02 9.04 5.58
N ARG A 296 8.31 8.15 4.90
CA ARG A 296 7.27 8.49 3.91
C ARG A 296 6.21 9.45 4.46
N ASP A 297 5.76 9.23 5.69
CA ASP A 297 4.69 10.02 6.29
C ASP A 297 5.12 11.48 6.51
N MET A 298 6.41 11.76 6.68
CA MET A 298 6.94 13.14 6.72
C MET A 298 6.70 13.88 5.40
N VAL A 299 6.73 13.18 4.27
CA VAL A 299 6.47 13.78 2.95
C VAL A 299 4.98 14.09 2.80
N ILE A 300 4.10 13.21 3.27
CA ILE A 300 2.65 13.44 3.27
C ILE A 300 2.31 14.65 4.15
N ASP A 301 2.91 14.76 5.32
CA ASP A 301 2.75 15.92 6.22
C ASP A 301 3.24 17.22 5.58
N TYR A 302 4.37 17.18 4.86
CA TYR A 302 4.86 18.33 4.12
C TYR A 302 3.89 18.79 3.05
N VAL A 303 3.40 17.86 2.22
CA VAL A 303 2.44 18.13 1.15
C VAL A 303 1.15 18.72 1.72
N SER A 304 0.64 18.14 2.81
CA SER A 304 -0.56 18.63 3.51
C SER A 304 -0.37 20.06 4.05
N LYS A 305 0.81 20.37 4.61
CA LYS A 305 1.12 21.73 5.09
C LYS A 305 1.29 22.74 3.96
N LYS A 306 1.89 22.33 2.84
CA LYS A 306 2.19 23.22 1.73
C LYS A 306 0.98 23.54 0.87
N TYR A 307 0.18 22.53 0.52
CA TYR A 307 -0.96 22.68 -0.37
C TYR A 307 -2.29 22.91 0.36
N GLY A 308 -2.29 22.82 1.69
CA GLY A 308 -3.45 23.02 2.56
C GLY A 308 -4.05 21.69 3.04
N SER A 309 -4.31 21.60 4.34
CA SER A 309 -4.86 20.37 4.97
C SER A 309 -6.26 20.01 4.46
N GLU A 310 -7.02 20.98 3.95
CA GLU A 310 -8.35 20.78 3.36
C GLU A 310 -8.28 20.33 1.91
N SER A 311 -7.17 20.61 1.21
CA SER A 311 -6.93 20.28 -0.19
C SER A 311 -6.22 18.93 -0.37
N VAL A 312 -5.67 18.36 0.68
CA VAL A 312 -4.88 17.11 0.65
C VAL A 312 -5.58 16.02 1.45
N SER A 313 -5.80 14.88 0.84
CA SER A 313 -6.44 13.74 1.49
C SER A 313 -5.80 12.41 1.08
N GLN A 314 -5.77 11.46 2.00
CA GLN A 314 -5.47 10.06 1.67
C GLN A 314 -6.68 9.42 0.98
N ILE A 315 -6.45 8.38 0.18
CA ILE A 315 -7.50 7.66 -0.54
C ILE A 315 -8.00 6.49 0.32
N ALA A 316 -9.31 6.27 0.33
CA ALA A 316 -9.89 5.09 0.96
C ALA A 316 -9.65 3.83 0.11
N THR A 317 -9.59 2.69 0.78
CA THR A 317 -9.69 1.36 0.17
C THR A 317 -10.80 0.58 0.83
N PHE A 318 -11.52 -0.21 0.04
CA PHE A 318 -12.58 -1.07 0.55
C PHE A 318 -12.09 -2.52 0.53
N GLY A 319 -11.89 -3.07 1.73
CA GLY A 319 -11.65 -4.51 1.87
C GLY A 319 -12.94 -5.27 1.59
N THR A 320 -12.92 -6.19 0.63
CA THR A 320 -14.08 -7.02 0.27
C THR A 320 -14.02 -8.41 0.92
N MET A 321 -15.16 -9.06 1.01
CA MET A 321 -15.25 -10.45 1.45
C MET A 321 -14.76 -11.36 0.32
N ALA A 322 -13.46 -11.72 0.35
CA ALA A 322 -12.85 -12.62 -0.63
C ALA A 322 -13.23 -14.10 -0.33
N ALA A 323 -13.18 -14.96 -1.35
CA ALA A 323 -13.63 -16.37 -1.32
C ALA A 323 -13.23 -17.15 -0.06
N ARG A 324 -11.96 -17.12 0.35
CA ARG A 324 -11.49 -17.82 1.55
C ARG A 324 -11.97 -17.22 2.86
N ALA A 325 -12.21 -15.92 2.88
CA ALA A 325 -12.66 -15.20 4.08
C ALA A 325 -14.17 -15.34 4.26
N VAL A 326 -14.94 -15.17 3.18
CA VAL A 326 -16.40 -15.17 3.24
C VAL A 326 -16.96 -16.51 3.76
N VAL A 327 -16.41 -17.64 3.35
CA VAL A 327 -16.89 -18.95 3.83
C VAL A 327 -16.66 -19.17 5.33
N ARG A 328 -15.57 -18.62 5.89
CA ARG A 328 -15.32 -18.67 7.34
C ARG A 328 -16.22 -17.72 8.11
N ASP A 329 -16.43 -16.52 7.58
CA ASP A 329 -17.31 -15.53 8.20
C ASP A 329 -18.77 -15.98 8.20
N VAL A 330 -19.24 -16.55 7.08
CA VAL A 330 -20.60 -17.13 6.96
C VAL A 330 -20.76 -18.33 7.91
N ALA A 331 -19.84 -19.28 7.90
CA ALA A 331 -19.90 -20.42 8.81
C ALA A 331 -19.98 -19.97 10.28
N ARG A 332 -19.22 -18.95 10.66
CA ARG A 332 -19.28 -18.35 12.01
C ARG A 332 -20.62 -17.69 12.26
N ALA A 333 -21.15 -16.91 11.33
CA ALA A 333 -22.44 -16.23 11.48
C ALA A 333 -23.60 -17.23 11.59
N MET A 334 -23.53 -18.35 10.89
CA MET A 334 -24.50 -19.47 11.02
C MET A 334 -24.32 -20.28 12.32
N GLY A 335 -23.30 -19.96 13.14
CA GLY A 335 -23.03 -20.70 14.39
C GLY A 335 -22.39 -22.06 14.18
N LYS A 336 -21.83 -22.34 13.00
CA LYS A 336 -21.12 -23.58 12.70
C LYS A 336 -19.74 -23.63 13.37
N PRO A 337 -19.21 -24.83 13.67
CA PRO A 337 -17.87 -24.97 14.27
C PRO A 337 -16.77 -24.34 13.40
N TYR A 338 -15.79 -23.69 14.04
CA TYR A 338 -14.63 -23.07 13.35
C TYR A 338 -13.91 -24.06 12.41
N ALA A 339 -13.74 -25.31 12.84
CA ALA A 339 -13.08 -26.34 12.05
C ALA A 339 -13.76 -26.60 10.68
N LEU A 340 -15.09 -26.47 10.59
CA LEU A 340 -15.82 -26.64 9.34
C LEU A 340 -15.50 -25.50 8.37
N GLY A 341 -15.62 -24.24 8.82
CA GLY A 341 -15.31 -23.08 7.99
C GLY A 341 -13.84 -23.05 7.55
N ASP A 342 -12.91 -23.44 8.41
CA ASP A 342 -11.47 -23.54 8.09
C ASP A 342 -11.19 -24.66 7.08
N ARG A 343 -11.86 -25.83 7.21
CA ARG A 343 -11.79 -26.94 6.23
C ARG A 343 -12.22 -26.47 4.84
N ILE A 344 -13.38 -25.81 4.73
CA ILE A 344 -13.89 -25.30 3.45
C ILE A 344 -12.91 -24.27 2.87
N SER A 345 -12.47 -23.32 3.68
CA SER A 345 -11.52 -22.27 3.25
C SER A 345 -10.21 -22.84 2.73
N LYS A 346 -9.70 -23.96 3.28
CA LYS A 346 -8.46 -24.60 2.83
C LYS A 346 -8.60 -25.31 1.48
N MET A 347 -9.82 -25.69 1.07
CA MET A 347 -10.07 -26.25 -0.26
C MET A 347 -9.99 -25.19 -1.37
N ILE A 348 -10.14 -23.92 -1.02
CA ILE A 348 -10.06 -22.77 -1.95
C ILE A 348 -8.60 -22.36 -2.11
N PRO A 349 -8.03 -22.27 -3.34
CA PRO A 349 -6.65 -21.85 -3.55
C PRO A 349 -6.38 -20.44 -3.03
N PHE A 350 -5.16 -20.21 -2.54
CA PHE A 350 -4.69 -18.85 -2.19
C PHE A 350 -4.03 -18.21 -3.40
N ALA A 351 -4.84 -17.56 -4.23
CA ALA A 351 -4.36 -16.83 -5.41
C ALA A 351 -5.06 -15.46 -5.52
N PRO A 352 -4.36 -14.42 -6.01
CA PRO A 352 -4.98 -13.14 -6.28
C PRO A 352 -6.13 -13.27 -7.28
N GLY A 353 -7.29 -12.65 -6.99
CA GLY A 353 -8.47 -12.71 -7.86
C GLY A 353 -9.19 -14.06 -7.87
N MET A 354 -8.91 -14.95 -6.89
CA MET A 354 -9.65 -16.20 -6.70
C MET A 354 -11.07 -15.89 -6.21
N THR A 355 -12.06 -16.42 -6.94
CA THR A 355 -13.48 -16.38 -6.57
C THR A 355 -13.98 -17.78 -6.24
N LEU A 356 -15.18 -17.86 -5.64
CA LEU A 356 -15.83 -19.13 -5.36
C LEU A 356 -16.13 -19.92 -6.65
N ASP A 357 -16.55 -19.22 -7.73
CA ASP A 357 -16.75 -19.83 -9.05
C ASP A 357 -15.47 -20.46 -9.59
N LYS A 358 -14.37 -19.70 -9.65
CA LYS A 358 -13.07 -20.24 -10.07
C LYS A 358 -12.60 -21.38 -9.20
N ALA A 359 -12.80 -21.30 -7.89
CA ALA A 359 -12.43 -22.36 -6.99
C ALA A 359 -13.26 -23.63 -7.26
N GLN A 360 -14.55 -23.51 -7.57
CA GLN A 360 -15.40 -24.64 -7.93
C GLN A 360 -14.99 -25.27 -9.26
N GLU A 361 -14.58 -24.47 -10.24
CA GLU A 361 -14.10 -24.97 -11.54
C GLU A 361 -12.71 -25.62 -11.44
N GLU A 362 -11.78 -25.02 -10.70
CA GLU A 362 -10.38 -25.45 -10.65
C GLU A 362 -10.09 -26.55 -9.61
N GLN A 363 -10.98 -26.70 -8.59
CA GLN A 363 -10.76 -27.63 -7.46
C GLN A 363 -11.85 -28.70 -7.36
N PRO A 364 -11.65 -29.89 -7.93
CA PRO A 364 -12.63 -30.98 -7.89
C PRO A 364 -13.07 -31.36 -6.47
N ILE A 365 -12.16 -31.28 -5.47
CA ILE A 365 -12.46 -31.58 -4.07
C ILE A 365 -13.46 -30.58 -3.50
N PHE A 366 -13.33 -29.30 -3.82
CA PHE A 366 -14.25 -28.25 -3.39
C PHE A 366 -15.63 -28.46 -4.04
N ALA A 367 -15.68 -28.66 -5.36
CA ALA A 367 -16.90 -28.91 -6.10
C ALA A 367 -17.66 -30.17 -5.59
N GLN A 368 -16.94 -31.26 -5.32
CA GLN A 368 -17.52 -32.49 -4.75
C GLN A 368 -18.03 -32.26 -3.33
N SER A 369 -17.32 -31.50 -2.51
CA SER A 369 -17.74 -31.18 -1.14
C SER A 369 -19.07 -30.43 -1.13
N ILE A 370 -19.24 -29.42 -2.01
CA ILE A 370 -20.51 -28.69 -2.18
C ILE A 370 -21.64 -29.64 -2.60
N LYS A 371 -21.37 -30.61 -3.50
CA LYS A 371 -22.37 -31.54 -4.00
C LYS A 371 -22.81 -32.55 -2.96
N ASN A 372 -21.88 -33.05 -2.13
CA ASN A 372 -22.09 -34.24 -1.26
C ASN A 372 -22.41 -33.87 0.19
N ASP A 373 -22.05 -32.67 0.66
CA ASP A 373 -22.24 -32.25 2.05
C ASP A 373 -23.24 -31.07 2.11
N PRO A 374 -24.49 -31.33 2.63
CA PRO A 374 -25.51 -30.27 2.71
C PRO A 374 -25.08 -29.04 3.55
N GLU A 375 -24.28 -29.25 4.62
CA GLU A 375 -23.81 -28.12 5.44
C GLU A 375 -22.78 -27.27 4.68
N VAL A 376 -21.92 -27.92 3.91
CA VAL A 376 -20.98 -27.19 3.04
C VAL A 376 -21.73 -26.40 1.98
N ARG A 377 -22.75 -27.01 1.36
CA ARG A 377 -23.57 -26.33 0.35
C ARG A 377 -24.26 -25.10 0.93
N GLU A 378 -24.95 -25.22 2.07
CA GLU A 378 -25.64 -24.13 2.74
C GLU A 378 -24.69 -22.92 3.01
N ILE A 379 -23.48 -23.21 3.53
CA ILE A 379 -22.47 -22.17 3.78
C ILE A 379 -22.01 -21.53 2.46
N VAL A 380 -21.76 -22.32 1.43
CA VAL A 380 -21.23 -21.82 0.16
C VAL A 380 -22.28 -21.05 -0.61
N ASP A 381 -23.53 -21.49 -0.66
CA ASP A 381 -24.65 -20.79 -1.33
C ASP A 381 -24.85 -19.39 -0.74
N LEU A 382 -24.82 -19.27 0.60
CA LEU A 382 -24.88 -17.96 1.26
C LEU A 382 -23.61 -17.14 1.04
N SER A 383 -22.46 -17.81 0.95
CA SER A 383 -21.17 -17.14 0.67
C SER A 383 -21.11 -16.55 -0.73
N TYR A 384 -21.69 -17.19 -1.74
CA TYR A 384 -21.78 -16.65 -3.11
C TYR A 384 -22.46 -15.29 -3.17
N LYS A 385 -23.50 -15.11 -2.35
CA LYS A 385 -24.26 -13.86 -2.28
C LYS A 385 -23.54 -12.74 -1.52
N LEU A 386 -22.56 -13.10 -0.69
CA LEU A 386 -21.78 -12.15 0.12
C LEU A 386 -20.37 -11.92 -0.43
N GLU A 387 -19.88 -12.76 -1.36
CA GLU A 387 -18.57 -12.57 -1.98
C GLU A 387 -18.48 -11.24 -2.71
N GLY A 388 -17.36 -10.53 -2.55
CA GLY A 388 -17.13 -9.23 -3.17
C GLY A 388 -17.78 -8.02 -2.48
N ILE A 389 -18.69 -8.23 -1.53
CA ILE A 389 -19.30 -7.12 -0.77
C ILE A 389 -18.24 -6.47 0.13
N ALA A 390 -18.27 -5.13 0.21
CA ALA A 390 -17.38 -4.37 1.08
C ALA A 390 -17.58 -4.76 2.56
N ARG A 391 -16.47 -5.03 3.25
CA ARG A 391 -16.43 -5.44 4.66
C ARG A 391 -15.92 -4.36 5.58
N ASN A 392 -14.85 -3.69 5.18
CA ASN A 392 -14.20 -2.64 5.96
C ASN A 392 -13.59 -1.57 5.07
N VAL A 393 -13.42 -0.40 5.63
CA VAL A 393 -12.70 0.73 5.04
C VAL A 393 -11.31 0.77 5.63
N GLY A 394 -10.30 0.99 4.79
CA GLY A 394 -8.91 1.18 5.18
C GLY A 394 -8.29 2.34 4.39
N LYS A 395 -7.06 2.69 4.74
CA LYS A 395 -6.27 3.67 4.00
C LYS A 395 -5.55 3.00 2.83
N HIS A 396 -5.53 3.65 1.68
CA HIS A 396 -4.67 3.23 0.57
C HIS A 396 -3.20 3.33 0.99
N ALA A 397 -2.40 2.33 0.61
CA ALA A 397 -1.01 2.22 1.07
C ALA A 397 -0.10 3.38 0.66
N GLY A 398 -0.42 4.10 -0.42
CA GLY A 398 0.41 5.19 -0.96
C GLY A 398 -0.36 6.35 -1.58
N GLY A 399 -1.63 6.16 -1.95
CA GLY A 399 -2.39 7.16 -2.71
C GLY A 399 -2.77 8.38 -1.87
N VAL A 400 -2.38 9.55 -2.36
CA VAL A 400 -2.74 10.86 -1.81
C VAL A 400 -3.31 11.70 -2.94
N VAL A 401 -4.40 12.40 -2.67
CA VAL A 401 -5.02 13.35 -3.60
C VAL A 401 -4.66 14.76 -3.17
N ILE A 402 -4.34 15.60 -4.14
CA ILE A 402 -4.16 17.04 -3.97
C ILE A 402 -5.17 17.73 -4.89
N ALA A 403 -6.18 18.36 -4.32
CA ALA A 403 -7.20 19.10 -5.07
C ALA A 403 -6.83 20.60 -5.24
N PRO A 404 -7.36 21.28 -6.26
CA PRO A 404 -7.15 22.73 -6.42
C PRO A 404 -7.94 23.60 -5.42
N GLY A 405 -8.76 22.98 -4.58
CA GLY A 405 -9.55 23.58 -3.51
C GLY A 405 -9.81 22.59 -2.40
N SER A 406 -10.90 22.77 -1.64
CA SER A 406 -11.27 21.79 -0.62
C SER A 406 -11.63 20.43 -1.25
N ILE A 407 -11.14 19.33 -0.69
CA ILE A 407 -11.51 17.97 -1.15
C ILE A 407 -13.02 17.76 -1.12
N SER A 408 -13.70 18.35 -0.15
CA SER A 408 -15.17 18.24 0.00
C SER A 408 -15.95 18.83 -1.17
N ASP A 409 -15.35 19.71 -1.98
CA ASP A 409 -15.98 20.27 -3.18
C ASP A 409 -16.01 19.24 -4.34
N PHE A 410 -15.22 18.21 -4.26
CA PHE A 410 -15.05 17.17 -5.30
C PHE A 410 -15.58 15.80 -4.89
N CYS A 411 -15.39 15.41 -3.64
CA CYS A 411 -15.86 14.12 -3.14
C CYS A 411 -16.16 14.17 -1.63
N PRO A 412 -17.06 13.30 -1.14
CA PRO A 412 -17.29 13.17 0.30
C PRO A 412 -16.04 12.63 0.97
N VAL A 413 -15.84 13.03 2.24
CA VAL A 413 -14.69 12.63 3.04
C VAL A 413 -15.09 11.75 4.21
N TYR A 414 -14.17 10.89 4.64
CA TYR A 414 -14.29 10.01 5.80
C TYR A 414 -13.22 10.37 6.82
N VAL A 415 -13.61 10.55 8.08
CA VAL A 415 -12.68 10.81 9.18
C VAL A 415 -12.50 9.53 9.98
N ASP A 416 -11.28 9.03 10.04
CA ASP A 416 -10.93 7.93 10.94
C ASP A 416 -10.73 8.46 12.36
N ARG A 417 -11.65 8.12 13.25
CA ARG A 417 -11.65 8.60 14.64
C ARG A 417 -10.48 8.12 15.49
N GLN A 418 -9.80 7.06 15.07
CA GLN A 418 -8.64 6.55 15.82
C GLN A 418 -7.36 7.34 15.51
N SER A 419 -7.25 7.87 14.30
CA SER A 419 -6.05 8.58 13.82
C SER A 419 -6.29 10.04 13.46
N ASP A 420 -7.53 10.57 13.62
CA ASP A 420 -7.99 11.90 13.16
C ASP A 420 -7.61 12.21 11.70
N SER A 421 -7.34 11.17 10.90
CA SER A 421 -6.97 11.34 9.51
C SER A 421 -8.18 11.41 8.60
N VAL A 422 -8.13 12.34 7.65
CA VAL A 422 -9.14 12.52 6.62
C VAL A 422 -8.79 11.65 5.41
N MET A 423 -9.80 10.93 4.88
CA MET A 423 -9.69 10.12 3.66
C MET A 423 -10.84 10.48 2.71
N THR A 424 -10.64 10.32 1.41
CA THR A 424 -11.76 10.34 0.46
C THR A 424 -12.71 9.17 0.75
N GLN A 425 -14.03 9.34 0.51
CA GLN A 425 -14.95 8.20 0.53
C GLN A 425 -14.91 7.40 -0.78
N TYR A 426 -14.35 7.97 -1.83
CA TYR A 426 -14.12 7.28 -3.09
C TYR A 426 -12.79 6.52 -3.06
N ASP A 427 -12.75 5.36 -3.69
CA ASP A 427 -11.52 4.61 -3.90
C ASP A 427 -10.66 5.23 -5.01
N LYS A 428 -9.49 4.62 -5.29
CA LYS A 428 -8.54 5.11 -6.29
C LYS A 428 -9.14 5.26 -7.69
N ASP A 429 -10.04 4.35 -8.10
CA ASP A 429 -10.61 4.34 -9.45
C ASP A 429 -11.70 5.39 -9.58
N ASP A 430 -12.51 5.58 -8.54
CA ASP A 430 -13.57 6.59 -8.52
C ASP A 430 -13.03 8.01 -8.34
N VAL A 431 -11.97 8.19 -7.55
CA VAL A 431 -11.23 9.46 -7.44
C VAL A 431 -10.71 9.92 -8.81
N GLU A 432 -10.14 9.00 -9.61
CA GLU A 432 -9.67 9.31 -10.95
C GLU A 432 -10.82 9.62 -11.92
N LYS A 433 -11.96 8.90 -11.81
CA LYS A 433 -13.15 9.14 -12.65
C LYS A 433 -13.77 10.52 -12.44
N ILE A 434 -13.76 11.04 -11.21
CA ILE A 434 -14.26 12.39 -10.92
C ILE A 434 -13.26 13.49 -11.32
N GLY A 435 -12.08 13.12 -11.84
CA GLY A 435 -11.06 14.03 -12.37
C GLY A 435 -10.04 14.52 -11.35
N LEU A 436 -10.03 14.04 -10.13
CA LEU A 436 -8.96 14.35 -9.17
C LEU A 436 -7.68 13.58 -9.52
N VAL A 437 -6.55 14.19 -9.21
CA VAL A 437 -5.23 13.61 -9.50
C VAL A 437 -4.67 12.94 -8.27
N LYS A 438 -4.35 11.66 -8.46
CA LYS A 438 -3.69 10.83 -7.46
C LYS A 438 -2.16 10.95 -7.56
N PHE A 439 -1.51 11.01 -6.42
CA PHE A 439 -0.05 10.92 -6.27
C PHE A 439 0.26 9.70 -5.39
N ASP A 440 1.06 8.77 -5.90
CA ASP A 440 1.39 7.55 -5.16
C ASP A 440 2.72 7.68 -4.40
N PHE A 441 2.63 7.85 -3.08
CA PHE A 441 3.75 7.85 -2.14
C PHE A 441 3.96 6.43 -1.60
N LEU A 442 4.80 5.65 -2.26
CA LEU A 442 4.98 4.23 -1.92
C LEU A 442 6.13 4.06 -0.92
N GLY A 443 5.93 3.24 0.09
CA GLY A 443 6.98 2.90 1.05
C GLY A 443 7.79 1.69 0.59
N LEU A 444 9.06 1.88 0.22
CA LEU A 444 9.96 0.79 -0.15
C LEU A 444 10.97 0.53 0.96
N ARG A 445 10.87 -0.64 1.62
CA ARG A 445 11.74 -1.06 2.71
C ARG A 445 13.23 -1.05 2.33
N THR A 446 13.53 -1.44 1.09
CA THR A 446 14.91 -1.50 0.60
C THR A 446 15.61 -0.15 0.62
N LEU A 447 14.90 0.96 0.37
CA LEU A 447 15.48 2.30 0.51
C LEU A 447 15.87 2.61 1.96
N THR A 448 15.09 2.14 2.93
CA THR A 448 15.45 2.23 4.35
C THR A 448 16.71 1.43 4.67
N VAL A 449 16.84 0.24 4.09
CA VAL A 449 18.04 -0.61 4.26
C VAL A 449 19.29 0.06 3.67
N ILE A 450 19.20 0.57 2.44
CA ILE A 450 20.30 1.29 1.76
C ILE A 450 20.72 2.51 2.59
N ASP A 451 19.78 3.35 2.99
CA ASP A 451 20.04 4.57 3.78
C ASP A 451 20.76 4.24 5.11
N ARG A 452 20.28 3.22 5.83
CA ARG A 452 20.91 2.78 7.07
C ARG A 452 22.30 2.24 6.88
N ALA A 453 22.48 1.40 5.85
CA ALA A 453 23.80 0.83 5.56
C ALA A 453 24.79 1.94 5.22
N VAL A 454 24.43 2.87 4.32
CA VAL A 454 25.28 4.00 3.92
C VAL A 454 25.59 4.91 5.11
N LYS A 455 24.62 5.26 5.95
CA LYS A 455 24.84 6.05 7.16
C LYS A 455 25.76 5.35 8.16
N SER A 456 25.58 4.04 8.34
CA SER A 456 26.45 3.24 9.22
C SER A 456 27.89 3.17 8.69
N ILE A 457 28.08 3.01 7.38
CA ILE A 457 29.40 3.02 6.73
C ILE A 457 30.06 4.40 6.90
N ASN A 458 29.30 5.47 6.62
CA ASN A 458 29.85 6.82 6.58
C ASN A 458 30.06 7.46 7.97
N LYS A 459 29.55 6.85 9.05
CA LYS A 459 29.56 7.40 10.41
C LYS A 459 30.96 7.79 10.90
N ASN A 460 31.98 7.02 10.53
CA ASN A 460 33.35 7.17 11.00
C ASN A 460 34.34 7.46 9.85
N LEU A 461 33.86 7.82 8.66
CA LEU A 461 34.70 8.12 7.50
C LEU A 461 34.85 9.63 7.29
N ASP A 462 36.05 10.04 6.84
CA ASP A 462 36.31 11.39 6.37
C ASP A 462 35.45 11.69 5.13
N GLU A 463 35.07 12.95 4.91
CA GLU A 463 34.21 13.39 3.77
C GLU A 463 34.67 12.85 2.41
N SER A 464 35.98 12.83 2.16
CA SER A 464 36.57 12.34 0.89
C SER A 464 36.45 10.82 0.68
N LYS A 465 36.12 10.06 1.73
CA LYS A 465 36.00 8.60 1.71
C LYS A 465 34.57 8.11 1.84
N LYS A 466 33.63 9.01 2.04
CA LYS A 466 32.22 8.67 2.18
C LYS A 466 31.69 8.02 0.91
N VAL A 467 30.89 6.96 1.12
CA VAL A 467 30.21 6.25 0.04
C VAL A 467 28.99 7.05 -0.40
N ASP A 468 28.97 7.43 -1.69
CA ASP A 468 27.77 7.93 -2.34
C ASP A 468 27.19 6.80 -3.21
N ILE A 469 26.10 6.23 -2.75
CA ILE A 469 25.44 5.08 -3.41
C ILE A 469 24.82 5.43 -4.76
N ASN A 470 24.61 6.71 -5.06
CA ASN A 470 24.08 7.17 -6.33
C ASN A 470 25.17 7.30 -7.42
N ASN A 471 26.45 7.36 -7.02
CA ASN A 471 27.59 7.54 -7.91
C ASN A 471 28.52 6.30 -7.97
N ILE A 472 27.97 5.11 -7.68
CA ILE A 472 28.75 3.86 -7.80
C ILE A 472 28.90 3.43 -9.27
N PRO A 473 30.04 2.80 -9.66
CA PRO A 473 30.23 2.29 -11.02
C PRO A 473 29.28 1.10 -11.28
N LEU A 474 28.54 1.14 -12.39
CA LEU A 474 27.59 0.07 -12.76
C LEU A 474 28.23 -1.13 -13.51
N ASN A 475 29.57 -1.12 -13.64
CA ASN A 475 30.36 -2.16 -14.33
C ASN A 475 31.37 -2.88 -13.42
N ASP A 476 31.11 -2.89 -12.10
CA ASP A 476 32.02 -3.49 -11.13
C ASP A 476 32.04 -5.02 -11.21
N GLU A 477 33.20 -5.60 -11.52
CA GLU A 477 33.38 -7.05 -11.69
C GLU A 477 33.09 -7.85 -10.41
N ASN A 478 33.37 -7.31 -9.22
CA ASN A 478 33.17 -8.04 -7.97
C ASN A 478 31.69 -8.15 -7.64
N VAL A 479 30.90 -7.10 -7.95
CA VAL A 479 29.44 -7.13 -7.85
C VAL A 479 28.89 -8.20 -8.79
N PHE A 480 29.32 -8.26 -10.05
CA PHE A 480 28.88 -9.31 -10.97
C PHE A 480 29.32 -10.71 -10.56
N LYS A 481 30.50 -10.88 -9.95
CA LYS A 481 30.95 -12.16 -9.35
C LYS A 481 30.03 -12.60 -8.22
N LEU A 482 29.64 -11.67 -7.32
CA LEU A 482 28.65 -11.97 -6.28
C LEU A 482 27.32 -12.42 -6.89
N LEU A 483 26.76 -11.66 -7.85
CA LEU A 483 25.51 -11.99 -8.52
C LEU A 483 25.59 -13.36 -9.20
N SER A 484 26.63 -13.61 -10.01
CA SER A 484 26.82 -14.86 -10.74
C SER A 484 27.00 -16.08 -9.82
N SER A 485 27.47 -15.89 -8.59
CA SER A 485 27.56 -16.95 -7.58
C SER A 485 26.19 -17.39 -7.02
N GLY A 486 25.13 -16.58 -7.21
CA GLY A 486 23.81 -16.79 -6.63
C GLY A 486 23.75 -16.59 -5.10
N LYS A 487 24.78 -15.99 -4.48
CA LYS A 487 24.78 -15.61 -3.05
C LYS A 487 23.99 -14.30 -2.84
N THR A 488 22.78 -14.24 -3.39
CA THR A 488 21.96 -13.03 -3.50
C THR A 488 20.86 -12.94 -2.46
N MET A 489 20.96 -13.67 -1.34
CA MET A 489 20.05 -13.51 -0.22
C MET A 489 20.12 -12.05 0.31
N ALA A 490 18.97 -11.45 0.58
CA ALA A 490 18.80 -10.04 0.94
C ALA A 490 19.14 -9.02 -0.18
N VAL A 491 19.60 -9.43 -1.35
CA VAL A 491 19.72 -8.53 -2.51
C VAL A 491 18.37 -8.30 -3.12
N PHE A 492 17.98 -7.04 -3.27
CA PHE A 492 16.63 -6.65 -3.71
C PHE A 492 16.19 -7.39 -4.97
N GLN A 493 15.00 -8.00 -4.93
CA GLN A 493 14.38 -8.79 -6.00
C GLN A 493 15.15 -10.02 -6.51
N LEU A 494 16.37 -10.29 -6.02
CA LEU A 494 17.22 -11.38 -6.48
C LEU A 494 17.37 -12.51 -5.46
N GLU A 495 16.53 -12.55 -4.42
CA GLU A 495 16.71 -13.44 -3.26
C GLU A 495 15.93 -14.77 -3.33
N SER A 496 14.87 -14.88 -4.15
CA SER A 496 14.08 -16.12 -4.22
C SER A 496 14.91 -17.29 -4.81
N SER A 497 14.58 -18.53 -4.42
CA SER A 497 15.32 -19.72 -4.87
C SER A 497 15.41 -19.83 -6.39
N GLY A 498 14.27 -19.72 -7.08
CA GLY A 498 14.23 -19.78 -8.54
C GLY A 498 14.98 -18.62 -9.22
N MET A 499 14.92 -17.40 -8.65
CA MET A 499 15.72 -16.27 -9.15
C MET A 499 17.22 -16.53 -8.97
N ARG A 500 17.65 -17.07 -7.82
CA ARG A 500 19.05 -17.45 -7.58
C ARG A 500 19.55 -18.52 -8.54
N ASP A 501 18.70 -19.47 -8.91
CA ASP A 501 19.06 -20.50 -9.88
C ASP A 501 19.16 -19.93 -11.29
N LEU A 502 18.25 -19.03 -11.66
CA LEU A 502 18.31 -18.36 -12.96
C LEU A 502 19.56 -17.47 -13.09
N ILE A 503 19.89 -16.67 -12.04
CA ILE A 503 21.06 -15.77 -12.06
C ILE A 503 22.38 -16.53 -12.14
N LYS A 504 22.48 -17.72 -11.51
CA LYS A 504 23.66 -18.63 -11.63
C LYS A 504 23.85 -19.17 -13.05
N ARG A 505 22.74 -19.39 -13.76
CA ARG A 505 22.76 -19.85 -15.16
C ARG A 505 23.10 -18.70 -16.09
N LEU A 506 22.50 -17.51 -15.85
CA LEU A 506 22.71 -16.31 -16.65
C LEU A 506 24.14 -15.77 -16.52
N LYS A 507 24.72 -15.76 -15.31
CA LYS A 507 26.04 -15.17 -15.00
C LYS A 507 26.15 -13.74 -15.55
N PRO A 508 25.42 -12.79 -15.00
CA PRO A 508 25.40 -11.43 -15.54
C PRO A 508 26.79 -10.79 -15.49
N THR A 509 27.12 -10.02 -16.52
CA THR A 509 28.40 -9.30 -16.70
C THR A 509 28.19 -7.81 -16.96
N LYS A 510 26.94 -7.39 -17.19
CA LYS A 510 26.56 -6.00 -17.46
C LYS A 510 25.20 -5.67 -16.84
N PHE A 511 24.95 -4.39 -16.60
CA PHE A 511 23.75 -3.89 -15.94
C PHE A 511 22.45 -4.23 -16.69
N GLU A 512 22.46 -4.18 -18.02
CA GLU A 512 21.34 -4.49 -18.89
C GLU A 512 20.84 -5.93 -18.70
N GLU A 513 21.73 -6.85 -18.36
CA GLU A 513 21.34 -8.24 -18.10
C GLU A 513 20.61 -8.41 -16.75
N ILE A 514 20.91 -7.55 -15.76
CA ILE A 514 20.10 -7.51 -14.52
C ILE A 514 18.71 -6.96 -14.84
N THR A 515 18.65 -5.93 -15.68
CA THR A 515 17.38 -5.34 -16.14
C THR A 515 16.52 -6.39 -16.86
N ALA A 516 17.11 -7.16 -17.78
CA ALA A 516 16.42 -8.24 -18.47
C ALA A 516 15.99 -9.38 -17.54
N LEU A 517 16.84 -9.74 -16.56
CA LEU A 517 16.53 -10.78 -15.58
C LEU A 517 15.27 -10.47 -14.77
N LEU A 518 15.12 -9.23 -14.30
CA LEU A 518 13.93 -8.78 -13.57
C LEU A 518 12.66 -8.79 -14.45
N ALA A 519 12.82 -8.55 -15.74
CA ALA A 519 11.72 -8.63 -16.71
C ALA A 519 11.30 -10.06 -17.03
N LEU A 520 12.25 -11.00 -17.10
CA LEU A 520 12.05 -12.39 -17.49
C LEU A 520 11.56 -13.31 -16.36
N TYR A 521 11.90 -12.99 -15.09
CA TYR A 521 11.51 -13.85 -13.97
C TYR A 521 10.07 -13.57 -13.50
N ARG A 522 9.09 -14.00 -14.31
CA ARG A 522 7.64 -13.86 -14.07
C ARG A 522 6.91 -15.07 -14.67
N PRO A 523 5.69 -15.42 -14.19
CA PRO A 523 4.97 -16.61 -14.65
C PRO A 523 4.87 -16.74 -16.17
N GLY A 524 4.53 -15.66 -16.89
CA GLY A 524 4.40 -15.68 -18.35
C GLY A 524 5.70 -16.09 -19.07
N PRO A 525 6.79 -15.30 -18.97
CA PRO A 525 8.07 -15.64 -19.58
C PRO A 525 8.68 -16.95 -19.08
N LEU A 526 8.45 -17.35 -17.83
CA LEU A 526 8.89 -18.64 -17.30
C LEU A 526 8.16 -19.80 -17.97
N ASN A 527 6.83 -19.71 -18.14
CA ASN A 527 6.02 -20.76 -18.76
C ASN A 527 6.28 -20.90 -20.27
N SER A 528 6.64 -19.80 -20.94
CA SER A 528 6.95 -19.80 -22.38
C SER A 528 8.39 -20.22 -22.72
N GLY A 529 9.25 -20.39 -21.73
CA GLY A 529 10.66 -20.75 -21.95
C GLY A 529 11.57 -19.60 -22.41
N MET A 530 11.07 -18.36 -22.48
CA MET A 530 11.86 -17.18 -22.91
C MET A 530 13.12 -16.96 -22.10
N HIS A 531 13.06 -17.23 -20.81
CA HIS A 531 14.21 -17.09 -19.90
C HIS A 531 15.34 -18.08 -20.23
N ASP A 532 15.02 -19.31 -20.66
CA ASP A 532 15.99 -20.31 -21.08
C ASP A 532 16.64 -19.92 -22.41
N GLU A 533 15.82 -19.48 -23.36
CA GLU A 533 16.30 -19.01 -24.66
C GLU A 533 17.25 -17.82 -24.53
N PHE A 534 16.92 -16.84 -23.66
CA PHE A 534 17.79 -15.70 -23.37
C PHE A 534 19.15 -16.14 -22.81
N VAL A 535 19.17 -17.08 -21.83
CA VAL A 535 20.40 -17.63 -21.25
C VAL A 535 21.21 -18.41 -22.27
N ASP A 536 20.58 -19.26 -23.08
CA ASP A 536 21.28 -20.11 -24.06
C ASP A 536 21.88 -19.27 -25.19
N ARG A 537 21.18 -18.24 -25.67
CA ARG A 537 21.70 -17.31 -26.67
C ARG A 537 22.86 -16.48 -26.14
N LYS A 538 22.78 -15.99 -24.90
CA LYS A 538 23.89 -15.28 -24.25
C LYS A 538 25.18 -16.13 -24.20
N HIS A 539 25.06 -17.41 -23.88
CA HIS A 539 26.21 -18.31 -23.75
C HIS A 539 26.59 -18.99 -25.06
N GLY A 540 25.99 -18.61 -26.18
CA GLY A 540 26.29 -19.18 -27.49
C GLY A 540 25.88 -20.65 -27.68
N LYS A 541 25.02 -21.19 -26.80
CA LYS A 541 24.43 -22.54 -26.93
C LYS A 541 23.39 -22.59 -28.05
N SER A 542 22.67 -21.48 -28.25
CA SER A 542 21.74 -21.26 -29.35
C SER A 542 22.20 -20.04 -30.15
N PRO A 543 22.00 -20.03 -31.50
CA PRO A 543 22.37 -18.89 -32.32
C PRO A 543 21.47 -17.67 -32.00
N VAL A 544 22.05 -16.48 -31.95
CA VAL A 544 21.29 -15.23 -31.91
C VAL A 544 20.65 -15.02 -33.28
N THR A 545 19.34 -14.98 -33.34
CA THR A 545 18.56 -14.76 -34.54
C THR A 545 17.61 -13.58 -34.37
N TYR A 546 17.42 -12.84 -35.45
CA TYR A 546 16.52 -11.69 -35.49
C TYR A 546 15.38 -11.97 -36.49
N PRO A 547 14.13 -11.65 -36.15
CA PRO A 547 12.99 -11.86 -37.07
C PRO A 547 13.12 -11.09 -38.40
N HIS A 548 13.82 -9.96 -38.37
CA HIS A 548 14.18 -9.17 -39.54
C HIS A 548 15.50 -8.42 -39.28
N GLN A 549 16.30 -8.16 -40.31
CA GLN A 549 17.60 -7.48 -40.21
C GLN A 549 17.48 -6.10 -39.57
N LEU A 550 16.42 -5.35 -39.87
CA LEU A 550 16.17 -4.03 -39.29
C LEU A 550 15.96 -4.08 -37.75
N LEU A 551 15.63 -5.25 -37.20
CA LEU A 551 15.44 -5.43 -35.75
C LEU A 551 16.74 -5.76 -35.00
N GLU A 552 17.85 -5.95 -35.66
CA GLU A 552 19.13 -6.28 -35.02
C GLU A 552 19.47 -5.26 -33.92
N LYS A 553 19.50 -3.97 -34.23
CA LYS A 553 19.79 -2.90 -33.26
C LYS A 553 18.78 -2.80 -32.12
N VAL A 554 17.51 -3.18 -32.37
CA VAL A 554 16.44 -3.13 -31.38
C VAL A 554 16.56 -4.27 -30.37
N LEU A 555 17.04 -5.44 -30.82
CA LEU A 555 17.04 -6.68 -30.06
C LEU A 555 18.46 -7.16 -29.68
N GLU A 556 19.53 -6.43 -30.06
CA GLU A 556 20.92 -6.78 -29.75
C GLU A 556 21.15 -6.89 -28.24
N GLU A 557 20.64 -5.93 -27.47
CA GLU A 557 20.76 -5.89 -26.00
C GLU A 557 20.19 -7.15 -25.33
N THR A 558 19.16 -7.75 -25.95
CA THR A 558 18.43 -8.91 -25.43
C THR A 558 18.68 -10.20 -26.23
N TYR A 559 19.80 -10.28 -26.96
CA TYR A 559 20.21 -11.46 -27.73
C TYR A 559 19.14 -11.97 -28.72
N GLY A 560 18.40 -11.04 -29.31
CA GLY A 560 17.32 -11.35 -30.28
C GLY A 560 16.00 -11.81 -29.64
N VAL A 561 15.86 -11.78 -28.33
CA VAL A 561 14.61 -12.08 -27.62
C VAL A 561 13.83 -10.78 -27.37
N ILE A 562 12.54 -10.74 -27.67
CA ILE A 562 11.69 -9.60 -27.31
C ILE A 562 11.32 -9.71 -25.83
N VAL A 563 11.88 -8.84 -25.00
CA VAL A 563 11.68 -8.81 -23.54
C VAL A 563 10.82 -7.63 -23.10
N TYR A 564 11.00 -6.47 -23.77
CA TYR A 564 10.43 -5.20 -23.34
C TYR A 564 9.29 -4.71 -24.23
N GLN A 565 8.34 -4.01 -23.63
CA GLN A 565 7.28 -3.30 -24.36
C GLN A 565 7.85 -2.24 -25.32
N GLU A 566 8.91 -1.58 -24.90
CA GLU A 566 9.66 -0.59 -25.68
C GLU A 566 10.23 -1.21 -26.97
N GLN A 567 10.68 -2.47 -26.93
CA GLN A 567 11.14 -3.18 -28.14
C GLN A 567 10.00 -3.46 -29.12
N VAL A 568 8.79 -3.72 -28.62
CA VAL A 568 7.60 -3.84 -29.47
C VAL A 568 7.28 -2.52 -30.17
N MET A 569 7.38 -1.39 -29.42
CA MET A 569 7.15 -0.06 -29.98
C MET A 569 8.22 0.31 -31.02
N GLU A 570 9.48 0.07 -30.72
CA GLU A 570 10.58 0.30 -31.65
C GLU A 570 10.51 -0.60 -32.91
N ALA A 571 10.08 -1.85 -32.76
CA ALA A 571 9.85 -2.74 -33.88
C ALA A 571 8.77 -2.20 -34.82
N ALA A 572 7.66 -1.72 -34.30
CA ALA A 572 6.60 -1.10 -35.10
C ALA A 572 7.10 0.18 -35.80
N ARG A 573 7.91 1.00 -35.14
CA ARG A 573 8.52 2.20 -35.72
C ARG A 573 9.46 1.86 -36.87
N VAL A 574 10.39 0.94 -36.64
CA VAL A 574 11.44 0.61 -37.65
C VAL A 574 10.91 -0.19 -38.82
N LEU A 575 9.96 -1.12 -38.61
CA LEU A 575 9.44 -1.98 -39.68
C LEU A 575 8.29 -1.34 -40.44
N ALA A 576 7.35 -0.69 -39.74
CA ALA A 576 6.10 -0.21 -40.33
C ALA A 576 6.01 1.32 -40.36
N GLY A 577 7.02 2.06 -39.92
CA GLY A 577 7.05 3.53 -39.96
C GLY A 577 6.09 4.21 -38.98
N PHE A 578 5.66 3.52 -37.93
CA PHE A 578 4.80 4.11 -36.90
C PHE A 578 5.51 5.26 -36.21
N SER A 579 4.75 6.29 -35.76
CA SER A 579 5.21 7.16 -34.68
C SER A 579 5.32 6.35 -33.37
N LEU A 580 6.11 6.81 -32.42
CA LEU A 580 6.18 6.13 -31.11
C LEU A 580 4.84 6.19 -30.37
N GLY A 581 4.03 7.25 -30.60
CA GLY A 581 2.67 7.35 -30.08
C GLY A 581 1.74 6.27 -30.65
N GLN A 582 1.73 6.08 -31.96
CA GLN A 582 0.98 5.00 -32.62
C GLN A 582 1.45 3.61 -32.16
N ALA A 583 2.75 3.44 -31.98
CA ALA A 583 3.33 2.19 -31.49
C ALA A 583 2.89 1.87 -30.04
N ASP A 584 2.70 2.87 -29.18
CA ASP A 584 2.12 2.66 -27.82
C ASP A 584 0.64 2.24 -27.90
N ILE A 585 -0.14 2.81 -28.83
CA ILE A 585 -1.53 2.40 -29.09
C ILE A 585 -1.58 0.93 -29.52
N LEU A 586 -0.74 0.53 -30.49
CA LEU A 586 -0.61 -0.85 -30.93
C LEU A 586 -0.28 -1.79 -29.76
N ARG A 587 0.76 -1.48 -29.00
CA ARG A 587 1.18 -2.27 -27.83
C ARG A 587 0.03 -2.46 -26.82
N ARG A 588 -0.79 -1.43 -26.58
CA ARG A 588 -1.93 -1.51 -25.65
C ARG A 588 -3.08 -2.35 -26.19
N ALA A 589 -3.38 -2.24 -27.49
CA ALA A 589 -4.37 -3.08 -28.14
C ALA A 589 -4.04 -4.56 -27.98
N MET A 590 -2.75 -4.92 -28.21
CA MET A 590 -2.22 -6.27 -27.94
C MET A 590 -2.42 -6.72 -26.49
N GLY A 591 -2.13 -5.85 -25.52
CA GLY A 591 -2.30 -6.17 -24.10
C GLY A 591 -3.76 -6.34 -23.65
N LYS A 592 -4.72 -5.64 -24.29
CA LYS A 592 -6.16 -5.70 -23.96
C LYS A 592 -6.91 -6.83 -24.64
N LYS A 593 -6.32 -7.51 -25.63
CA LYS A 593 -6.88 -8.64 -26.42
C LYS A 593 -8.24 -8.34 -27.09
N LYS A 594 -8.48 -7.09 -27.47
CA LYS A 594 -9.69 -6.72 -28.19
C LYS A 594 -9.51 -7.05 -29.67
N LYS A 595 -10.25 -8.04 -30.16
CA LYS A 595 -10.08 -8.56 -31.52
C LYS A 595 -10.22 -7.50 -32.64
N GLU A 596 -11.21 -6.64 -32.54
CA GLU A 596 -11.46 -5.58 -33.51
C GLU A 596 -10.33 -4.55 -33.59
N GLU A 597 -9.88 -4.03 -32.43
CA GLU A 597 -8.74 -3.11 -32.34
C GLU A 597 -7.45 -3.75 -32.86
N MET A 598 -7.28 -5.06 -32.64
CA MET A 598 -6.11 -5.82 -33.10
C MET A 598 -6.06 -6.00 -34.61
N GLU A 599 -7.21 -6.31 -35.25
CA GLU A 599 -7.30 -6.48 -36.68
C GLU A 599 -6.99 -5.18 -37.43
N GLU A 600 -7.54 -4.05 -36.95
CA GLU A 600 -7.22 -2.73 -37.47
C GLU A 600 -5.72 -2.40 -37.39
N GLN A 601 -5.11 -2.64 -36.22
CA GLN A 601 -3.68 -2.40 -36.03
C GLN A 601 -2.81 -3.33 -36.89
N ARG A 602 -3.24 -4.57 -37.12
CA ARG A 602 -2.57 -5.51 -38.02
C ARG A 602 -2.53 -4.99 -39.47
N GLU A 603 -3.66 -4.51 -39.97
CA GLU A 603 -3.71 -3.95 -41.34
C GLU A 603 -2.78 -2.73 -41.49
N ILE A 604 -2.80 -1.82 -40.51
CA ILE A 604 -1.93 -0.63 -40.52
C ILE A 604 -0.46 -1.05 -40.50
N PHE A 605 -0.09 -2.00 -39.67
CA PHE A 605 1.27 -2.51 -39.54
C PHE A 605 1.75 -3.16 -40.84
N VAL A 606 0.96 -4.06 -41.44
CA VAL A 606 1.30 -4.75 -42.68
C VAL A 606 1.43 -3.74 -43.84
N LYS A 607 0.49 -2.79 -43.97
CA LYS A 607 0.57 -1.71 -44.96
C LYS A 607 1.83 -0.84 -44.79
N GLY A 608 2.24 -0.57 -43.56
CA GLY A 608 3.46 0.15 -43.23
C GLY A 608 4.72 -0.64 -43.64
N CYS A 609 4.76 -1.93 -43.32
CA CYS A 609 5.87 -2.83 -43.66
C CYS A 609 6.05 -2.93 -45.19
N LEU A 610 4.96 -3.02 -45.97
CA LEU A 610 5.00 -3.04 -47.44
C LEU A 610 5.65 -1.78 -48.04
N LYS A 611 5.45 -0.62 -47.42
CA LYS A 611 6.11 0.64 -47.82
C LYS A 611 7.62 0.63 -47.57
N ASN A 612 8.09 -0.19 -46.65
CA ASN A 612 9.50 -0.39 -46.32
C ASN A 612 10.09 -1.65 -46.96
N ASP A 613 9.54 -2.09 -48.13
CA ASP A 613 10.00 -3.23 -48.91
C ASP A 613 9.99 -4.59 -48.17
N ILE A 614 9.21 -4.72 -47.10
CA ILE A 614 9.03 -5.97 -46.38
C ILE A 614 7.84 -6.73 -47.00
N LYS A 615 8.05 -7.98 -47.42
CA LYS A 615 7.02 -8.82 -47.99
C LYS A 615 5.85 -9.06 -47.02
N GLU A 616 4.62 -9.04 -47.54
CA GLU A 616 3.39 -9.20 -46.74
C GLU A 616 3.43 -10.41 -45.79
N LYS A 617 3.76 -11.58 -46.34
CA LYS A 617 3.91 -12.80 -45.54
C LYS A 617 4.89 -12.65 -44.33
N ASN A 618 6.01 -11.96 -44.55
CA ASN A 618 6.98 -11.72 -43.49
C ASN A 618 6.43 -10.70 -42.48
N ALA A 619 5.73 -9.67 -42.96
CA ALA A 619 5.10 -8.67 -42.09
C ALA A 619 4.04 -9.31 -41.15
N GLU A 620 3.20 -10.20 -41.71
CA GLU A 620 2.20 -10.95 -40.94
C GLU A 620 2.86 -11.86 -39.89
N GLN A 621 3.88 -12.63 -40.28
CA GLN A 621 4.61 -13.49 -39.36
C GLN A 621 5.28 -12.69 -38.21
N ILE A 622 5.86 -11.53 -38.54
CA ILE A 622 6.47 -10.65 -37.53
C ILE A 622 5.41 -10.06 -36.60
N PHE A 623 4.25 -9.66 -37.14
CA PHE A 623 3.15 -9.15 -36.35
C PHE A 623 2.64 -10.21 -35.34
N ASP A 624 2.45 -11.46 -35.82
CA ASP A 624 2.02 -12.57 -34.97
C ASP A 624 3.05 -12.86 -33.85
N LEU A 625 4.35 -12.80 -34.18
CA LEU A 625 5.43 -12.95 -33.24
C LEU A 625 5.40 -11.82 -32.20
N ILE A 626 5.30 -10.56 -32.62
CA ILE A 626 5.22 -9.40 -31.75
C ILE A 626 3.98 -9.48 -30.85
N ASN A 627 2.82 -9.90 -31.41
CA ASN A 627 1.59 -10.07 -30.64
C ASN A 627 1.73 -11.15 -29.54
N GLN A 628 2.35 -12.27 -29.88
CA GLN A 628 2.62 -13.32 -28.88
C GLN A 628 3.50 -12.83 -27.73
N PHE A 629 4.53 -12.03 -28.04
CA PHE A 629 5.44 -11.48 -27.04
C PHE A 629 4.89 -10.26 -26.31
N ALA A 630 3.99 -9.49 -26.92
CA ALA A 630 3.39 -8.31 -26.30
C ALA A 630 2.56 -8.65 -25.04
N GLU A 631 2.01 -9.88 -24.97
CA GLU A 631 1.34 -10.39 -23.76
C GLU A 631 2.29 -10.48 -22.57
N TYR A 632 3.57 -10.73 -22.81
CA TYR A 632 4.59 -10.96 -21.78
C TYR A 632 5.63 -9.83 -21.69
N GLY A 633 5.56 -8.84 -22.58
CA GLY A 633 6.47 -7.70 -22.60
C GLY A 633 6.44 -6.93 -21.28
N PHE A 634 7.63 -6.55 -20.77
CA PHE A 634 7.76 -5.77 -19.54
C PHE A 634 8.12 -4.31 -19.82
N ASN A 635 7.76 -3.42 -18.92
CA ASN A 635 8.19 -2.02 -19.00
C ASN A 635 9.69 -1.92 -18.68
N LYS A 636 10.52 -1.56 -19.68
CA LYS A 636 11.98 -1.42 -19.54
C LYS A 636 12.34 -0.36 -18.50
N SER A 637 11.61 0.77 -18.50
CA SER A 637 11.85 1.86 -17.55
C SER A 637 11.70 1.42 -16.10
N HIS A 638 10.65 0.64 -15.79
CA HIS A 638 10.46 0.05 -14.45
C HIS A 638 11.57 -0.94 -14.11
N SER A 639 11.89 -1.83 -15.05
CA SER A 639 12.91 -2.87 -14.85
C SER A 639 14.30 -2.26 -14.59
N ALA A 640 14.70 -1.24 -15.36
CA ALA A 640 15.98 -0.55 -15.21
C ALA A 640 16.09 0.17 -13.85
N ALA A 641 15.03 0.89 -13.44
CA ALA A 641 15.00 1.55 -12.14
C ALA A 641 15.17 0.55 -10.98
N TYR A 642 14.49 -0.59 -11.05
CA TYR A 642 14.59 -1.64 -10.02
C TYR A 642 15.90 -2.42 -10.10
N ALA A 643 16.48 -2.59 -11.31
CA ALA A 643 17.82 -3.15 -11.47
C ALA A 643 18.88 -2.28 -10.78
N LEU A 644 18.72 -0.95 -10.76
CA LEU A 644 19.63 -0.06 -10.03
C LEU A 644 19.57 -0.32 -8.52
N ILE A 645 18.40 -0.49 -7.94
CA ILE A 645 18.27 -0.83 -6.51
C ILE A 645 18.86 -2.22 -6.23
N SER A 646 18.64 -3.20 -7.12
CA SER A 646 19.25 -4.53 -7.01
C SER A 646 20.78 -4.44 -7.05
N TYR A 647 21.31 -3.65 -7.96
CA TYR A 647 22.77 -3.43 -8.08
C TYR A 647 23.35 -2.71 -6.86
N GLN A 648 22.67 -1.65 -6.37
CA GLN A 648 23.08 -0.94 -5.15
C GLN A 648 23.13 -1.87 -3.93
N THR A 649 22.12 -2.73 -3.75
CA THR A 649 22.12 -3.70 -2.65
C THR A 649 23.17 -4.78 -2.82
N ALA A 650 23.47 -5.22 -4.06
CA ALA A 650 24.55 -6.14 -4.35
C ALA A 650 25.93 -5.50 -4.10
N TYR A 651 26.10 -4.22 -4.46
CA TYR A 651 27.32 -3.45 -4.19
C TYR A 651 27.59 -3.34 -2.69
N LEU A 652 26.58 -2.95 -1.90
CA LEU A 652 26.70 -2.89 -0.43
C LEU A 652 27.02 -4.27 0.16
N LYS A 653 26.38 -5.34 -0.31
CA LYS A 653 26.68 -6.70 0.14
C LYS A 653 28.10 -7.15 -0.23
N THR A 654 28.64 -6.66 -1.35
CA THR A 654 29.97 -7.02 -1.81
C THR A 654 31.09 -6.34 -1.00
N TYR A 655 30.94 -5.02 -0.75
CA TYR A 655 32.01 -4.20 -0.18
C TYR A 655 31.84 -3.89 1.31
N TYR A 656 30.61 -3.94 1.82
CA TYR A 656 30.23 -3.59 3.20
C TYR A 656 29.22 -4.60 3.77
N PRO A 657 29.55 -5.90 3.74
CA PRO A 657 28.59 -6.97 4.04
C PRO A 657 28.06 -6.92 5.48
N ASP A 658 28.88 -6.54 6.45
CA ASP A 658 28.49 -6.37 7.87
C ASP A 658 27.49 -5.23 8.06
N HIS A 659 27.76 -4.05 7.53
CA HIS A 659 26.85 -2.89 7.58
C HIS A 659 25.54 -3.16 6.83
N PHE A 660 25.63 -3.78 5.65
CA PHE A 660 24.46 -4.15 4.87
C PHE A 660 23.57 -5.15 5.61
N MET A 661 24.15 -6.22 6.14
CA MET A 661 23.39 -7.26 6.85
C MET A 661 22.81 -6.74 8.17
N ALA A 662 23.48 -5.86 8.90
CA ALA A 662 22.95 -5.19 10.07
C ALA A 662 21.72 -4.33 9.72
N ALA A 663 21.74 -3.59 8.60
CA ALA A 663 20.62 -2.81 8.11
C ALA A 663 19.44 -3.69 7.68
N VAL A 664 19.71 -4.82 7.00
CA VAL A 664 18.70 -5.81 6.60
C VAL A 664 18.03 -6.44 7.82
N LEU A 665 18.81 -6.94 8.79
CA LEU A 665 18.31 -7.50 10.05
C LEU A 665 17.43 -6.47 10.78
N SER A 666 17.85 -5.20 10.83
CA SER A 666 17.11 -4.10 11.46
C SER A 666 15.80 -3.80 10.75
N SER A 667 15.63 -4.17 9.49
CA SER A 667 14.37 -3.98 8.75
C SER A 667 13.35 -5.09 8.98
N GLU A 668 13.74 -6.20 9.65
CA GLU A 668 12.93 -7.40 9.86
C GLU A 668 12.64 -7.67 11.35
N LEU A 669 12.75 -6.66 12.23
CA LEU A 669 12.63 -6.81 13.71
C LEU A 669 11.36 -7.56 14.16
N GLY A 670 10.26 -7.46 13.42
CA GLY A 670 9.01 -8.17 13.74
C GLY A 670 8.89 -9.60 13.21
N ASN A 671 9.91 -10.10 12.47
CA ASN A 671 9.84 -11.39 11.77
C ASN A 671 10.98 -12.32 12.21
N THR A 672 10.72 -13.14 13.24
CA THR A 672 11.72 -14.04 13.82
C THR A 672 12.28 -15.07 12.83
N ASP A 673 11.44 -15.62 11.93
CA ASP A 673 11.88 -16.61 10.94
C ASP A 673 12.86 -16.02 9.93
N LYS A 674 12.59 -14.78 9.49
CA LYS A 674 13.51 -14.05 8.61
C LYS A 674 14.82 -13.66 9.33
N ILE A 675 14.74 -13.20 10.57
CA ILE A 675 15.93 -12.89 11.37
C ILE A 675 16.80 -14.12 11.51
N TYR A 676 16.23 -15.27 11.81
CA TYR A 676 16.98 -16.54 11.86
C TYR A 676 17.66 -16.86 10.54
N ALA A 677 16.93 -16.82 9.42
CA ALA A 677 17.50 -17.10 8.09
C ALA A 677 18.64 -16.12 7.72
N LEU A 678 18.49 -14.84 8.06
CA LEU A 678 19.50 -13.80 7.82
C LEU A 678 20.72 -13.96 8.73
N THR A 679 20.55 -14.38 9.96
CA THR A 679 21.67 -14.69 10.87
C THR A 679 22.49 -15.90 10.37
N GLN A 680 21.82 -16.92 9.82
CA GLN A 680 22.50 -18.03 9.17
C GLN A 680 23.29 -17.57 7.92
N GLU A 681 22.74 -16.61 7.16
CA GLU A 681 23.47 -16.02 6.02
C GLU A 681 24.69 -15.23 6.50
N CYS A 682 24.58 -14.44 7.58
CA CYS A 682 25.73 -13.76 8.18
C CYS A 682 26.85 -14.76 8.54
N SER A 683 26.51 -15.89 9.18
CA SER A 683 27.45 -16.95 9.52
C SER A 683 28.14 -17.55 8.28
N ARG A 684 27.38 -17.79 7.17
CA ARG A 684 27.93 -18.28 5.90
C ARG A 684 28.88 -17.27 5.25
N MET A 685 28.70 -16.00 5.50
CA MET A 685 29.54 -14.89 5.03
C MET A 685 30.75 -14.64 5.96
N GLY A 686 30.87 -15.36 7.06
CA GLY A 686 31.92 -15.15 8.06
C GLY A 686 31.68 -13.95 8.98
N ILE A 687 30.44 -13.42 9.02
CA ILE A 687 30.07 -12.30 9.87
C ILE A 687 29.51 -12.84 11.18
N GLU A 688 30.11 -12.45 12.30
CA GLU A 688 29.64 -12.82 13.63
C GLU A 688 28.50 -11.89 14.07
N VAL A 689 27.35 -12.47 14.42
CA VAL A 689 26.25 -11.77 15.08
C VAL A 689 26.34 -12.09 16.58
N LEU A 690 26.59 -11.06 17.40
CA LEU A 690 26.77 -11.19 18.84
C LEU A 690 25.43 -11.51 19.51
N LYS A 691 25.50 -12.06 20.73
CA LYS A 691 24.31 -12.27 21.58
C LYS A 691 23.70 -10.91 22.02
N PRO A 692 22.39 -10.84 22.25
CA PRO A 692 21.80 -9.64 22.82
C PRO A 692 22.40 -9.34 24.20
N ASN A 693 22.64 -8.07 24.49
CA ASN A 693 23.20 -7.62 25.77
C ASN A 693 22.60 -6.25 26.12
N VAL A 694 21.97 -6.13 27.29
CA VAL A 694 21.38 -4.87 27.76
C VAL A 694 22.39 -3.74 27.95
N GLN A 695 23.69 -4.07 28.12
CA GLN A 695 24.78 -3.08 28.27
C GLN A 695 25.21 -2.45 26.94
N THR A 696 25.08 -3.16 25.80
CA THR A 696 25.66 -2.73 24.52
C THR A 696 24.64 -2.67 23.38
N SER A 697 23.68 -3.62 23.35
CA SER A 697 22.72 -3.76 22.25
C SER A 697 21.72 -2.59 22.20
N ASN A 698 21.59 -1.98 21.04
CA ASN A 698 20.56 -0.98 20.75
C ASN A 698 19.25 -1.62 20.27
N LYS A 699 18.22 -0.81 20.00
CA LYS A 699 16.94 -1.30 19.44
C LYS A 699 17.14 -2.04 18.12
N LYS A 700 18.02 -1.52 17.25
CA LYS A 700 18.35 -2.06 15.94
C LYS A 700 19.69 -2.79 15.98
N PHE A 701 19.94 -3.65 15.00
CA PHE A 701 21.25 -4.27 14.80
C PHE A 701 22.26 -3.22 14.34
N GLU A 702 23.44 -3.19 14.94
CA GLU A 702 24.51 -2.23 14.61
C GLU A 702 25.87 -2.93 14.50
N VAL A 703 26.75 -2.37 13.67
CA VAL A 703 28.12 -2.87 13.51
C VAL A 703 29.02 -2.20 14.54
N ASN A 704 29.75 -3.00 15.33
CA ASN A 704 30.74 -2.49 16.29
C ASN A 704 32.12 -2.28 15.66
N ILE A 705 33.06 -1.74 16.44
CA ILE A 705 34.46 -1.43 16.02
C ILE A 705 35.21 -2.69 15.48
N GLY A 706 34.76 -3.89 15.87
CA GLY A 706 35.39 -5.15 15.42
C GLY A 706 34.68 -5.78 14.21
N SER A 707 33.87 -5.04 13.43
CA SER A 707 33.09 -5.53 12.28
C SER A 707 32.18 -6.71 12.63
N LYS A 708 31.71 -6.78 13.91
CA LYS A 708 30.71 -7.74 14.36
C LYS A 708 29.36 -7.04 14.47
N ILE A 709 28.28 -7.77 14.26
CA ILE A 709 26.92 -7.23 14.36
C ILE A 709 26.40 -7.41 15.77
N GLU A 710 26.13 -6.32 16.47
CA GLU A 710 25.44 -6.35 17.74
C GLU A 710 23.95 -6.63 17.58
N TYR A 711 23.42 -7.52 18.41
CA TYR A 711 22.01 -7.95 18.29
C TYR A 711 21.06 -6.83 18.66
N GLY A 712 20.06 -6.56 17.82
CA GLY A 712 19.03 -5.57 18.09
C GLY A 712 17.99 -6.05 19.12
N LEU A 713 17.84 -5.36 20.24
CA LEU A 713 16.85 -5.72 21.29
C LEU A 713 15.41 -5.73 20.78
N GLY A 714 15.09 -4.91 19.77
CA GLY A 714 13.78 -4.88 19.11
C GLY A 714 13.43 -6.16 18.32
N ALA A 715 14.41 -7.04 18.11
CA ALA A 715 14.18 -8.34 17.48
C ALA A 715 13.74 -9.43 18.49
N ILE A 716 13.83 -9.15 19.79
CA ILE A 716 13.42 -10.09 20.82
C ILE A 716 11.90 -10.03 20.98
N LYS A 717 11.22 -11.11 20.62
CA LYS A 717 9.75 -11.19 20.70
C LYS A 717 9.26 -11.04 22.14
N GLY A 718 8.42 -10.05 22.37
CA GLY A 718 7.80 -9.81 23.69
C GLY A 718 8.40 -8.65 24.48
N VAL A 719 9.48 -8.03 23.99
CA VAL A 719 10.04 -6.81 24.58
C VAL A 719 9.32 -5.59 23.99
N ALA A 720 8.82 -4.70 24.84
CA ALA A 720 8.09 -3.52 24.41
C ALA A 720 9.03 -2.42 23.88
N ASP A 721 8.67 -1.79 22.77
CA ASP A 721 9.47 -0.73 22.12
C ASP A 721 9.79 0.44 23.05
N ALA A 722 8.79 0.95 23.79
CA ALA A 722 8.97 2.04 24.75
C ALA A 722 9.96 1.69 25.85
N PHE A 723 10.01 0.43 26.27
CA PHE A 723 10.97 -0.05 27.25
C PHE A 723 12.40 -0.05 26.69
N ILE A 724 12.58 -0.51 25.44
CA ILE A 724 13.89 -0.50 24.78
C ILE A 724 14.39 0.93 24.59
N ASP A 725 13.52 1.83 24.14
CA ASP A 725 13.88 3.24 23.91
C ASP A 725 14.29 3.91 25.24
N HIS A 726 13.57 3.63 26.34
CA HIS A 726 13.95 4.10 27.68
C HIS A 726 15.28 3.50 28.16
N LEU A 727 15.50 2.18 27.97
CA LEU A 727 16.75 1.50 28.30
C LEU A 727 17.95 2.11 27.56
N CYS A 728 17.84 2.28 26.23
CA CYS A 728 18.91 2.86 25.42
C CYS A 728 19.26 4.29 25.87
N SER A 729 18.25 5.13 26.13
CA SER A 729 18.46 6.51 26.61
C SER A 729 19.14 6.57 27.98
N LYS A 730 18.71 5.73 28.90
CA LYS A 730 19.32 5.71 30.28
C LYS A 730 20.75 5.18 30.28
N ARG A 731 21.07 4.22 29.44
CA ARG A 731 22.39 3.60 29.30
C ARG A 731 23.45 4.59 28.79
N GLU A 732 23.11 5.62 28.05
CA GLU A 732 24.08 6.64 27.61
C GLU A 732 24.84 7.30 28.79
N THR A 733 24.20 7.40 29.94
CA THR A 733 24.75 8.02 31.15
C THR A 733 25.02 7.04 32.27
N THR A 734 24.70 5.75 32.13
CA THR A 734 24.65 4.82 33.27
C THR A 734 25.09 3.43 32.85
N HIS A 735 25.95 2.79 33.64
CA HIS A 735 26.31 1.38 33.52
C HIS A 735 25.56 0.56 34.58
N PHE A 736 25.15 -0.66 34.29
CA PHE A 736 24.45 -1.54 35.22
C PHE A 736 25.43 -2.56 35.79
N ARG A 737 25.46 -2.68 37.11
CA ARG A 737 26.35 -3.62 37.86
C ARG A 737 25.75 -5.03 37.90
N ASP A 738 24.47 -5.10 38.20
CA ASP A 738 23.68 -6.32 38.39
C ASP A 738 22.20 -6.06 38.06
N LEU A 739 21.34 -7.09 38.17
CA LEU A 739 19.91 -6.98 37.87
C LEU A 739 19.16 -6.01 38.82
N TRP A 740 19.60 -5.85 40.08
CA TRP A 740 18.97 -4.94 41.04
C TRP A 740 19.34 -3.49 40.74
N ASP A 741 20.59 -3.24 40.38
CA ASP A 741 21.03 -1.92 39.91
C ASP A 741 20.28 -1.53 38.64
N PHE A 742 20.07 -2.50 37.71
CA PHE A 742 19.27 -2.32 36.52
C PHE A 742 17.82 -1.94 36.91
N SER A 743 17.15 -2.68 37.80
CA SER A 743 15.77 -2.43 38.18
C SER A 743 15.55 -1.09 38.90
N LYS A 744 16.57 -0.57 39.57
CA LYS A 744 16.55 0.75 40.23
C LYS A 744 16.70 1.91 39.23
N LYS A 745 17.45 1.70 38.13
CA LYS A 745 17.79 2.75 37.14
C LYS A 745 16.83 2.81 35.94
N ILE A 746 16.15 1.70 35.64
CA ILE A 746 15.22 1.56 34.50
C ILE A 746 13.77 1.48 35.00
N ASP A 747 12.87 2.19 34.34
CA ASP A 747 11.43 2.04 34.61
C ASP A 747 10.89 0.73 33.99
N ILE A 748 10.97 -0.33 34.83
CA ILE A 748 10.55 -1.68 34.39
C ILE A 748 9.05 -1.82 34.11
N ARG A 749 8.20 -0.84 34.54
CA ARG A 749 6.75 -0.83 34.27
C ARG A 749 6.47 -0.66 32.76
N LEU A 750 7.34 0.05 32.03
CA LEU A 750 7.23 0.23 30.59
C LEU A 750 7.32 -1.11 29.79
N GLY A 751 8.04 -2.09 30.34
CA GLY A 751 8.20 -3.42 29.76
C GLY A 751 7.30 -4.49 30.37
N GLY A 752 7.04 -4.36 31.66
CA GLY A 752 6.32 -5.35 32.45
C GLY A 752 7.02 -6.72 32.52
N LYS A 753 6.34 -7.70 33.11
CA LYS A 753 6.86 -9.06 33.31
C LYS A 753 7.32 -9.72 32.01
N LYS A 754 6.51 -9.59 30.95
CA LYS A 754 6.77 -10.23 29.66
C LYS A 754 8.09 -9.78 29.03
N SER A 755 8.41 -8.49 29.09
CA SER A 755 9.65 -7.96 28.52
C SER A 755 10.87 -8.42 29.29
N LEU A 756 10.81 -8.44 30.63
CA LEU A 756 11.90 -8.91 31.48
C LEU A 756 12.16 -10.42 31.31
N GLU A 757 11.11 -11.24 31.25
CA GLU A 757 11.24 -12.67 30.96
C GLU A 757 11.86 -12.90 29.56
N ALA A 758 11.43 -12.15 28.54
CA ALA A 758 11.98 -12.26 27.20
C ALA A 758 13.47 -11.87 27.13
N LEU A 759 13.89 -10.82 27.84
CA LEU A 759 15.30 -10.43 27.94
C LEU A 759 16.13 -11.48 28.70
N SER A 760 15.62 -12.07 29.77
CA SER A 760 16.27 -13.15 30.50
C SER A 760 16.44 -14.39 29.64
N GLN A 761 15.38 -14.84 28.97
CA GLN A 761 15.39 -16.02 28.09
C GLN A 761 16.32 -15.86 26.90
N SER A 762 16.38 -14.66 26.30
CA SER A 762 17.25 -14.37 25.16
C SER A 762 18.74 -14.27 25.52
N GLY A 763 19.07 -14.22 26.79
CA GLY A 763 20.45 -14.03 27.27
C GLY A 763 20.91 -12.57 27.31
N ALA A 764 19.98 -11.61 27.15
CA ALA A 764 20.32 -10.18 27.19
C ALA A 764 20.86 -9.74 28.57
N PHE A 765 20.55 -10.48 29.61
CA PHE A 765 21.05 -10.27 30.99
C PHE A 765 22.27 -11.15 31.37
N ASP A 766 22.85 -11.93 30.44
CA ASP A 766 24.00 -12.82 30.74
C ASP A 766 25.21 -12.07 31.35
N SER A 767 25.31 -10.75 31.11
CA SER A 767 26.35 -9.89 31.71
C SER A 767 26.03 -9.36 33.12
N LEU A 768 24.77 -9.50 33.57
CA LEU A 768 24.27 -8.95 34.84
C LEU A 768 23.85 -10.04 35.84
N ALA A 769 23.66 -11.27 35.40
CA ALA A 769 23.22 -12.40 36.21
C ALA A 769 24.17 -13.59 36.09
N PRO A 770 24.33 -14.41 37.17
CA PRO A 770 25.17 -15.61 37.14
C PRO A 770 24.72 -16.64 36.09
N THR A 771 23.41 -16.84 35.94
CA THR A 771 22.79 -17.73 34.98
C THR A 771 21.46 -17.18 34.49
N ARG A 772 20.96 -17.69 33.34
CA ARG A 772 19.64 -17.30 32.80
C ARG A 772 18.48 -17.72 33.68
N SER A 773 18.60 -18.90 34.30
CA SER A 773 17.61 -19.39 35.26
C SER A 773 17.48 -18.45 36.47
N VAL A 774 18.61 -17.94 37.02
CA VAL A 774 18.62 -16.93 38.05
C VAL A 774 17.99 -15.62 37.56
N ALA A 775 18.33 -15.16 36.33
CA ALA A 775 17.72 -13.96 35.77
C ALA A 775 16.19 -14.06 35.61
N ILE A 776 15.65 -15.23 35.21
CA ILE A 776 14.22 -15.48 35.11
C ILE A 776 13.53 -15.43 36.49
N GLU A 777 14.09 -16.08 37.52
CA GLU A 777 13.51 -16.08 38.85
C GLU A 777 13.56 -14.69 39.49
N CYS A 778 14.65 -13.94 39.27
CA CYS A 778 14.75 -12.55 39.75
C CYS A 778 13.70 -11.62 39.12
N THR A 779 13.10 -11.95 37.98
CA THR A 779 12.11 -11.10 37.33
C THR A 779 10.91 -10.74 38.21
N LYS A 780 10.46 -11.69 39.06
CA LYS A 780 9.32 -11.47 39.98
C LYS A 780 9.69 -10.46 41.07
N ASP A 781 10.89 -10.58 41.59
CA ASP A 781 11.37 -9.71 42.66
C ASP A 781 11.68 -8.32 42.15
N MET A 782 12.32 -8.19 40.98
CA MET A 782 12.51 -6.91 40.30
C MET A 782 11.22 -6.12 40.09
N LEU A 783 10.11 -6.81 39.70
CA LEU A 783 8.79 -6.17 39.53
C LEU A 783 8.20 -5.67 40.85
N ASN A 784 8.47 -6.35 41.98
CA ASN A 784 8.01 -5.94 43.31
C ASN A 784 8.79 -4.73 43.84
N ASP A 785 10.12 -4.74 43.71
CA ASP A 785 10.99 -3.63 44.10
C ASP A 785 10.72 -2.36 43.31
N GLY A 786 10.54 -2.48 42.01
CA GLY A 786 10.18 -1.36 41.11
C GLY A 786 8.84 -0.71 41.45
N LYS A 787 7.89 -1.47 42.02
CA LYS A 787 6.63 -0.90 42.54
C LYS A 787 6.80 -0.13 43.85
N GLN A 788 7.71 -0.57 44.73
CA GLN A 788 7.96 0.10 46.03
C GLN A 788 8.72 1.41 45.86
N LEU A 789 9.73 1.46 44.98
CA LEU A 789 10.55 2.65 44.75
C LEU A 789 9.79 3.83 44.15
N ASN A 790 8.78 3.56 43.34
CA ASN A 790 7.97 4.59 42.64
C ASN A 790 6.68 4.99 43.40
N GLY A 791 6.32 4.29 44.47
CA GLY A 791 5.18 4.64 45.36
C GLY A 791 5.53 5.64 46.48
N ASN A 792 6.82 5.84 46.82
CA ASN A 792 7.30 6.71 47.89
C ASN A 792 8.25 7.78 47.37
N SER A 793 7.73 8.80 46.68
CA SER A 793 8.51 9.98 46.29
C SER A 793 8.83 10.94 47.45
N ASN A 794 8.56 10.58 48.70
CA ASN A 794 8.72 11.46 49.87
C ASN A 794 9.56 10.87 51.02
N LEU A 795 10.34 9.82 50.83
CA LEU A 795 11.31 9.39 51.85
C LEU A 795 12.72 9.78 51.41
N LYS A 796 13.24 10.85 52.01
CA LYS A 796 14.68 11.15 52.05
C LYS A 796 15.35 9.96 52.76
N SER A 797 16.02 9.09 52.00
CA SER A 797 16.91 8.07 52.56
C SER A 797 18.12 8.77 53.18
N GLY A 798 18.14 8.89 54.46
CA GLY A 798 19.35 9.21 55.18
C GLY A 798 20.36 8.07 55.09
N ASP A 799 21.57 8.42 54.84
CA ASP A 799 22.82 7.69 54.79
C ASP A 799 23.10 6.74 55.99
N LEU A 800 22.41 5.62 56.14
CA LEU A 800 22.78 4.64 57.20
C LEU A 800 23.18 3.25 56.62
N PHE A 801 23.13 3.05 55.31
CA PHE A 801 23.47 1.76 54.68
C PHE A 801 24.55 1.84 53.60
N SER A 802 25.20 2.98 53.38
CA SER A 802 26.22 3.14 52.34
C SER A 802 27.57 2.43 52.64
N GLU A 803 27.82 2.04 53.87
CA GLU A 803 29.09 1.37 54.28
C GLU A 803 29.02 -0.17 54.40
N MET A 804 27.82 -0.78 54.22
CA MET A 804 27.63 -2.24 54.25
C MET A 804 27.52 -2.92 52.87
N GLU A 805 27.59 -2.19 51.77
CA GLU A 805 27.31 -2.73 50.40
C GLU A 805 28.48 -3.54 49.78
N GLU A 806 29.69 -3.58 50.36
CA GLU A 806 30.84 -4.25 49.70
C GLU A 806 30.93 -5.78 49.86
N SER A 807 30.06 -6.41 50.65
CA SER A 807 30.12 -7.87 50.87
C SER A 807 28.83 -8.66 50.65
N PHE A 808 27.75 -8.04 50.16
CA PHE A 808 26.46 -8.73 49.91
C PHE A 808 26.38 -9.23 48.48
N ASP A 809 26.33 -10.57 48.30
CA ASP A 809 26.01 -11.17 47.01
C ASP A 809 24.49 -11.07 46.75
N PRO A 810 24.03 -10.23 45.81
CA PRO A 810 22.60 -10.03 45.53
C PRO A 810 21.90 -11.31 45.06
N TYR A 811 22.66 -12.33 44.66
CA TYR A 811 22.16 -13.62 44.16
C TYR A 811 22.22 -14.77 45.16
N GLU A 812 22.61 -14.52 46.40
CA GLU A 812 22.77 -15.52 47.48
C GLU A 812 21.54 -16.45 47.60
N LYS A 813 20.34 -15.88 47.58
CA LYS A 813 19.07 -16.66 47.69
C LYS A 813 18.76 -17.54 46.49
N TYR A 814 19.45 -17.35 45.36
CA TYR A 814 19.25 -18.10 44.15
C TYR A 814 20.35 -19.14 43.85
N LYS A 815 21.30 -19.35 44.79
CA LYS A 815 22.45 -20.28 44.61
C LYS A 815 22.06 -21.73 44.29
N ASN A 816 20.88 -22.15 44.68
CA ASN A 816 20.39 -23.52 44.45
C ASN A 816 19.61 -23.69 43.15
N ILE A 817 19.55 -22.68 42.31
CA ILE A 817 18.87 -22.77 41.00
C ILE A 817 19.83 -23.33 39.98
N HIS A 818 19.59 -24.57 39.55
CA HIS A 818 20.34 -25.24 38.50
C HIS A 818 19.82 -24.82 37.14
N GLU A 819 20.73 -24.57 36.23
CA GLU A 819 20.38 -24.27 34.84
C GLU A 819 19.94 -25.55 34.12
N PRO A 820 18.69 -25.69 33.61
CA PRO A 820 18.34 -26.84 32.81
C PRO A 820 19.11 -26.82 31.49
N VAL A 821 19.57 -27.98 31.02
CA VAL A 821 20.40 -28.15 29.80
C VAL A 821 19.77 -27.49 28.57
N SER A 822 18.45 -27.41 28.51
CA SER A 822 17.68 -26.73 27.44
C SER A 822 17.92 -25.22 27.33
N TYR A 823 18.26 -24.51 28.44
CA TYR A 823 18.54 -23.06 28.40
C TYR A 823 19.93 -22.72 27.91
N THR A 824 20.90 -23.63 28.01
CA THR A 824 22.25 -23.39 27.52
C THR A 824 22.33 -23.40 25.98
N HIS A 825 21.32 -23.99 25.31
CA HIS A 825 21.22 -24.09 23.85
C HIS A 825 20.18 -23.15 23.23
N LEU A 826 19.33 -22.48 24.02
CA LEU A 826 18.43 -21.44 23.54
C LEU A 826 19.21 -20.18 23.18
N ARG A 827 19.82 -20.19 21.98
CA ARG A 827 20.20 -18.94 21.33
C ARG A 827 18.92 -18.17 21.01
N ALA A 828 18.98 -16.83 20.99
CA ALA A 828 17.86 -15.96 20.58
C ALA A 828 17.30 -16.27 19.16
N HIS A 829 17.92 -17.19 18.44
CA HIS A 829 17.63 -17.60 17.05
C HIS A 829 17.12 -19.04 16.93
N GLU A 830 17.16 -19.83 17.99
CA GLU A 830 16.74 -21.23 17.95
C GLU A 830 15.30 -21.35 18.44
N THR A 831 14.36 -20.94 17.58
CA THR A 831 12.99 -21.49 17.66
C THR A 831 13.04 -22.83 16.95
N TYR A 832 13.11 -23.91 17.72
CA TYR A 832 12.97 -25.25 17.17
C TYR A 832 11.62 -25.43 16.47
N LYS A 833 11.69 -25.86 15.22
CA LYS A 833 10.69 -26.74 14.64
C LYS A 833 11.11 -28.18 15.00
N ASP A 834 10.43 -28.79 15.94
CA ASP A 834 10.16 -30.20 15.99
C ASP A 834 8.67 -30.40 15.89
#